data_e8af1aa1c3affbc6de2642091be711c0
#
_entry.id   e8af1aa1c3affbc6de2642091be711c0
#
_cell.length_a   1.000
_cell.length_b   1.000
_cell.length_c   1.000
_cell.angle_alpha   90.00
_cell.angle_beta   90.00
_cell.angle_gamma   90.00
#
_symmetry.space_group_name_H-M   'P 1'
#
loop_
_entity.id
_entity.type
_entity.pdbx_description
1 polymer ?
#
loop_
_entity_poly.entity_id
_entity_poly.type
_entity_poly.pdbx_seq_one_letter_code
_entity_poly.pdbx_strand_id
1 'polypeptide(L)'
;FTNQMVKRSSPGGEGLVIDHFDEQSLQNYLADFEKDLGNIEGVRALFNDSYEVYGADYTSTFITEFEKRRGYSPKPYFSLLLKNENNELTERFLCDYRTTIADLILDNFLKSWTNWSNTRSFKTIEQAHGSPSNILDMYAAADIPQCESFGPSCFNIDKVRVDEDTRREPYKRPDILHMKFASSAGNLMGRSLVSSETATWLTNHFRTALSQVKPEVDKLFIAGVNHIHLISATNTPLDSAYPGWVFYPAPDFGVRSSLMNYMPEFSLYIARIQNVLQHSQPDNDILLYYPVSDYFSEVRRDLGVLAMMDHIPTKWGNDWPFAVTAKHLQSSGYQFDYVSDKLLQEMTIQAGKIRSKGGYSSYKAVVVPACKRIPVETMQKLVEFAKSGVPVIFDQQIPGDVPGLNNVSQRLYELLAQREIIKDISQVSVVHNIDSVLQTLAIPKVGFPMCGLEFIRKKMDSGKVFFITNLDDKFQDGSIELDELYQNITAYDPITGNFFFVPLTEKKDKSQITLQLSPGQSIILFADCGKKSKVPYESFKGSVIPLRTEWTIDFGKGEAVPSPVLTVNLASWTELGDSLHCYYSGTGTYRTTFDLPVGLEKATRIRLKFSEVREMAEIFINGKSIGKSWAVPYQVDFDADLLRKKGNRLEIRVQNLATNRIIGMDRHQVPWQECYIADPKRRSFNTAGWELEPSGLIGTVFLIGNK
;
A
#
# COMPACT_ATOMS: atom_id res chain seq x y z
N PHE A 1 -26.06 -10.76 22.24
CA PHE A 1 -24.72 -11.36 22.39
C PHE A 1 -24.35 -12.05 21.08
N THR A 2 -23.23 -11.69 20.50
CA THR A 2 -22.71 -12.36 19.29
C THR A 2 -22.16 -13.75 19.62
N ASN A 3 -21.76 -13.99 20.86
CA ASN A 3 -21.01 -15.17 21.30
C ASN A 3 -19.78 -15.44 20.42
N GLN A 4 -19.21 -14.40 19.82
CA GLN A 4 -18.08 -14.53 18.92
C GLN A 4 -16.80 -14.75 19.72
N MET A 5 -16.04 -15.75 19.29
CA MET A 5 -14.71 -16.02 19.82
C MET A 5 -13.69 -15.15 19.10
N VAL A 6 -12.59 -14.83 19.79
CA VAL A 6 -11.41 -14.22 19.16
C VAL A 6 -10.96 -15.12 18.01
N LYS A 7 -10.79 -14.54 16.84
CA LYS A 7 -10.31 -15.30 15.69
C LYS A 7 -8.82 -15.61 15.81
N ARG A 8 -8.45 -16.81 15.41
CA ARG A 8 -7.05 -17.25 15.29
C ARG A 8 -6.24 -17.04 16.59
N SER A 9 -6.88 -17.23 17.72
CA SER A 9 -6.20 -17.21 19.01
C SER A 9 -5.12 -18.30 19.07
N SER A 10 -4.06 -18.02 19.81
CA SER A 10 -3.07 -19.07 20.14
C SER A 10 -3.74 -20.16 20.97
N PRO A 11 -3.25 -21.42 20.90
CA PRO A 11 -3.70 -22.48 21.80
C PRO A 11 -3.63 -22.03 23.27
N GLY A 12 -4.75 -22.14 24.00
CA GLY A 12 -4.89 -21.66 25.37
C GLY A 12 -5.26 -20.18 25.52
N GLY A 13 -5.34 -19.44 24.41
CA GLY A 13 -5.79 -18.04 24.36
C GLY A 13 -7.21 -17.87 23.82
N GLU A 14 -7.98 -18.97 23.71
CA GLU A 14 -9.36 -18.95 23.25
C GLU A 14 -10.25 -18.17 24.24
N GLY A 15 -11.10 -17.29 23.72
CA GLY A 15 -11.99 -16.48 24.53
C GLY A 15 -13.00 -15.73 23.70
N LEU A 16 -13.98 -15.15 24.38
CA LEU A 16 -14.94 -14.26 23.74
C LEU A 16 -14.29 -12.91 23.44
N VAL A 17 -14.71 -12.27 22.34
CA VAL A 17 -14.32 -10.88 22.05
C VAL A 17 -14.95 -9.94 23.09
N ILE A 18 -14.29 -8.83 23.40
CA ILE A 18 -14.82 -7.78 24.27
C ILE A 18 -15.93 -7.00 23.56
N ASP A 19 -16.74 -6.28 24.32
CA ASP A 19 -17.65 -5.27 23.78
C ASP A 19 -16.87 -3.96 23.52
N HIS A 20 -16.54 -3.71 22.27
CA HIS A 20 -15.78 -2.51 21.86
C HIS A 20 -16.58 -1.20 21.98
N PHE A 21 -17.89 -1.28 22.24
CA PHE A 21 -18.74 -0.11 22.41
C PHE A 21 -18.89 0.29 23.88
N ASP A 22 -18.42 -0.56 24.80
CA ASP A 22 -18.54 -0.35 26.26
C ASP A 22 -17.17 -0.12 26.90
N GLU A 23 -16.96 1.07 27.47
CA GLU A 23 -15.71 1.46 28.12
C GLU A 23 -15.35 0.55 29.30
N GLN A 24 -16.35 0.07 30.07
CA GLN A 24 -16.09 -0.82 31.21
C GLN A 24 -15.55 -2.19 30.74
N SER A 25 -16.03 -2.68 29.60
CA SER A 25 -15.52 -3.93 29.01
C SER A 25 -14.03 -3.82 28.67
N LEU A 26 -13.62 -2.70 28.07
CA LEU A 26 -12.20 -2.43 27.80
C LEU A 26 -11.38 -2.29 29.08
N GLN A 27 -11.88 -1.53 30.07
CA GLN A 27 -11.16 -1.33 31.34
C GLN A 27 -10.94 -2.65 32.09
N ASN A 28 -11.93 -3.54 32.11
CA ASN A 28 -11.79 -4.87 32.72
C ASN A 28 -10.70 -5.69 32.02
N TYR A 29 -10.70 -5.71 30.68
CA TYR A 29 -9.68 -6.39 29.89
C TYR A 29 -8.27 -5.82 30.15
N LEU A 30 -8.13 -4.51 30.13
CA LEU A 30 -6.84 -3.84 30.35
C LEU A 30 -6.31 -4.04 31.77
N ALA A 31 -7.19 -4.14 32.78
CA ALA A 31 -6.78 -4.41 34.16
C ALA A 31 -6.16 -5.80 34.34
N ASP A 32 -6.65 -6.80 33.60
CA ASP A 32 -6.02 -8.13 33.58
C ASP A 32 -4.72 -8.13 32.78
N PHE A 33 -4.70 -7.49 31.64
CA PHE A 33 -3.50 -7.33 30.81
C PHE A 33 -2.38 -6.61 31.55
N GLU A 34 -2.70 -5.61 32.40
CA GLU A 34 -1.72 -4.88 33.19
C GLU A 34 -1.01 -5.74 34.22
N LYS A 35 -1.71 -6.72 34.82
CA LYS A 35 -1.08 -7.66 35.78
C LYS A 35 0.01 -8.50 35.11
N ASP A 36 -0.23 -8.89 33.84
CA ASP A 36 0.69 -9.76 33.11
C ASP A 36 1.83 -8.98 32.45
N LEU A 37 1.59 -7.75 31.97
CA LEU A 37 2.62 -6.88 31.39
C LEU A 37 3.62 -6.37 32.42
N GLY A 38 3.20 -6.09 33.66
CA GLY A 38 4.08 -5.55 34.70
C GLY A 38 4.90 -4.36 34.19
N ASN A 39 6.16 -4.31 34.58
CA ASN A 39 7.14 -3.32 34.12
C ASN A 39 7.96 -3.87 32.94
N ILE A 40 7.32 -4.23 31.83
CA ILE A 40 8.01 -4.71 30.63
C ILE A 40 8.81 -3.57 29.99
N GLU A 41 10.13 -3.67 30.03
CA GLU A 41 11.03 -2.77 29.31
C GLU A 41 11.16 -3.21 27.83
N GLY A 42 11.35 -2.24 26.93
CA GLY A 42 11.66 -2.49 25.52
C GLY A 42 10.45 -2.62 24.61
N VAL A 43 9.22 -2.61 25.12
CA VAL A 43 8.01 -2.54 24.30
C VAL A 43 7.82 -1.13 23.79
N ARG A 44 7.83 -0.95 22.47
CA ARG A 44 7.65 0.35 21.82
C ARG A 44 6.19 0.69 21.59
N ALA A 45 5.41 -0.29 21.15
CA ALA A 45 4.03 -0.10 20.74
C ALA A 45 3.19 -1.34 21.00
N LEU A 46 1.89 -1.12 21.24
CA LEU A 46 0.87 -2.15 21.27
C LEU A 46 0.08 -2.12 19.98
N PHE A 47 -0.33 -3.27 19.49
CA PHE A 47 -1.00 -3.44 18.19
C PHE A 47 -2.44 -3.91 18.39
N ASN A 48 -3.38 -3.25 17.71
CA ASN A 48 -4.75 -3.68 17.54
C ASN A 48 -5.00 -3.99 16.06
N ASP A 49 -5.31 -5.25 15.80
CA ASP A 49 -5.61 -5.78 14.47
C ASP A 49 -6.96 -5.28 13.94
N SER A 50 -7.26 -5.54 12.67
CA SER A 50 -8.50 -5.13 12.04
C SER A 50 -9.73 -5.68 12.75
N TYR A 51 -10.78 -4.86 12.78
CA TYR A 51 -12.03 -5.22 13.46
C TYR A 51 -12.75 -6.36 12.73
N GLU A 52 -12.93 -7.49 13.41
CA GLU A 52 -13.56 -8.68 12.85
C GLU A 52 -14.76 -9.19 13.70
N VAL A 53 -15.37 -8.32 14.51
CA VAL A 53 -16.54 -8.68 15.33
C VAL A 53 -17.83 -8.44 14.53
N TYR A 54 -18.05 -9.30 13.56
CA TYR A 54 -19.20 -9.18 12.66
C TYR A 54 -20.52 -9.43 13.37
N GLY A 55 -21.52 -8.55 13.13
CA GLY A 55 -22.85 -8.64 13.75
C GLY A 55 -22.96 -8.03 15.15
N ALA A 56 -21.89 -7.43 15.68
CA ALA A 56 -21.96 -6.60 16.88
C ALA A 56 -22.50 -5.21 16.47
N ASP A 57 -23.77 -4.97 16.73
CA ASP A 57 -24.49 -3.76 16.33
C ASP A 57 -25.17 -3.04 17.49
N TYR A 58 -24.98 -3.52 18.72
CA TYR A 58 -25.63 -3.01 19.92
C TYR A 58 -24.80 -3.28 21.19
N THR A 59 -24.86 -2.37 22.15
CA THR A 59 -24.33 -2.54 23.52
C THR A 59 -25.38 -2.23 24.57
N SER A 60 -25.19 -2.65 25.83
CA SER A 60 -26.15 -2.46 26.92
C SER A 60 -26.44 -0.99 27.20
N THR A 61 -25.48 -0.10 27.02
CA THR A 61 -25.59 1.35 27.24
C THR A 61 -26.08 2.12 26.00
N PHE A 62 -26.32 1.44 24.87
CA PHE A 62 -26.59 2.07 23.57
C PHE A 62 -27.73 3.10 23.63
N ILE A 63 -28.86 2.78 24.25
CA ILE A 63 -30.02 3.69 24.29
C ILE A 63 -29.64 4.99 25.01
N THR A 64 -29.02 4.88 26.18
CA THR A 64 -28.59 6.04 26.96
C THR A 64 -27.56 6.89 26.22
N GLU A 65 -26.57 6.26 25.60
CA GLU A 65 -25.56 6.96 24.83
C GLU A 65 -26.14 7.58 23.55
N PHE A 66 -27.07 6.89 22.89
CA PHE A 66 -27.77 7.45 21.74
C PHE A 66 -28.56 8.70 22.13
N GLU A 67 -29.39 8.61 23.19
CA GLU A 67 -30.20 9.74 23.68
C GLU A 67 -29.32 10.93 24.07
N LYS A 68 -28.21 10.68 24.74
CA LYS A 68 -27.21 11.71 25.13
C LYS A 68 -26.57 12.36 23.89
N ARG A 69 -26.19 11.58 22.89
CA ARG A 69 -25.43 12.07 21.70
C ARG A 69 -26.35 12.61 20.60
N ARG A 70 -27.54 12.05 20.43
CA ARG A 70 -28.48 12.41 19.34
C ARG A 70 -29.65 13.27 19.81
N GLY A 71 -29.93 13.35 21.10
CA GLY A 71 -30.95 14.23 21.69
C GLY A 71 -32.41 13.73 21.53
N TYR A 72 -32.60 12.46 21.16
CA TYR A 72 -33.92 11.81 21.10
C TYR A 72 -33.81 10.31 21.38
N SER A 73 -34.95 9.63 21.69
CA SER A 73 -34.94 8.19 21.94
C SER A 73 -34.96 7.38 20.65
N PRO A 74 -34.08 6.37 20.49
CA PRO A 74 -34.08 5.51 19.30
C PRO A 74 -35.22 4.48 19.33
N LYS A 75 -35.86 4.22 20.46
CA LYS A 75 -36.83 3.13 20.66
C LYS A 75 -37.95 3.09 19.62
N PRO A 76 -38.61 4.23 19.27
CA PRO A 76 -39.70 4.21 18.29
C PRO A 76 -39.25 3.83 16.88
N TYR A 77 -37.94 3.92 16.59
CA TYR A 77 -37.38 3.76 15.26
C TYR A 77 -36.68 2.43 14.98
N PHE A 78 -36.48 1.57 16.00
CA PHE A 78 -35.83 0.27 15.83
C PHE A 78 -36.46 -0.62 14.77
N SER A 79 -37.77 -0.53 14.56
CA SER A 79 -38.46 -1.29 13.50
C SER A 79 -37.94 -0.93 12.09
N LEU A 80 -37.39 0.25 11.89
CA LEU A 80 -36.83 0.68 10.59
C LEU A 80 -35.57 -0.11 10.21
N LEU A 81 -34.78 -0.56 11.21
CA LEU A 81 -33.60 -1.38 10.98
C LEU A 81 -33.91 -2.74 10.35
N LEU A 82 -35.14 -3.25 10.58
CA LEU A 82 -35.58 -4.55 10.11
C LEU A 82 -36.29 -4.50 8.75
N LYS A 83 -36.85 -3.33 8.36
CA LYS A 83 -37.75 -3.23 7.21
C LYS A 83 -37.06 -3.00 5.88
N ASN A 84 -35.80 -2.53 5.86
CA ASN A 84 -35.06 -2.17 4.65
C ASN A 84 -35.85 -1.25 3.67
N GLU A 85 -36.70 -0.38 4.21
CA GLU A 85 -37.47 0.59 3.43
C GLU A 85 -36.55 1.77 3.08
N ASN A 86 -36.37 2.01 1.79
CA ASN A 86 -35.59 3.16 1.32
C ASN A 86 -36.50 4.42 1.34
N ASN A 87 -36.48 5.14 2.46
CA ASN A 87 -37.16 6.41 2.63
C ASN A 87 -36.32 7.33 3.54
N GLU A 88 -36.64 8.62 3.51
CA GLU A 88 -35.88 9.65 4.22
C GLU A 88 -35.79 9.40 5.74
N LEU A 89 -36.86 8.90 6.37
CA LEU A 89 -36.88 8.60 7.79
C LEU A 89 -35.86 7.50 8.14
N THR A 90 -35.86 6.43 7.34
CA THR A 90 -34.91 5.32 7.50
C THR A 90 -33.46 5.78 7.27
N GLU A 91 -33.20 6.54 6.19
CA GLU A 91 -31.85 7.09 5.89
C GLU A 91 -31.31 7.92 7.06
N ARG A 92 -32.14 8.83 7.62
CA ARG A 92 -31.74 9.69 8.72
C ARG A 92 -31.51 8.92 10.02
N PHE A 93 -32.39 7.96 10.34
CA PHE A 93 -32.23 7.12 11.52
C PHE A 93 -30.99 6.22 11.43
N LEU A 94 -30.74 5.60 10.28
CA LEU A 94 -29.53 4.81 10.05
C LEU A 94 -28.27 5.67 10.21
N CYS A 95 -28.29 6.90 9.71
CA CYS A 95 -27.18 7.82 9.89
C CYS A 95 -26.88 8.07 11.38
N ASP A 96 -27.91 8.38 12.19
CA ASP A 96 -27.76 8.61 13.63
C ASP A 96 -27.34 7.34 14.38
N TYR A 97 -27.89 6.18 14.00
CA TYR A 97 -27.54 4.90 14.59
C TYR A 97 -26.07 4.56 14.35
N ARG A 98 -25.64 4.59 13.08
CA ARG A 98 -24.26 4.29 12.67
C ARG A 98 -23.26 5.30 13.21
N THR A 99 -23.63 6.58 13.25
CA THR A 99 -22.78 7.62 13.85
C THR A 99 -22.63 7.41 15.35
N THR A 100 -23.67 6.91 16.04
CA THR A 100 -23.58 6.59 17.47
C THR A 100 -22.63 5.43 17.72
N ILE A 101 -22.73 4.35 16.97
CA ILE A 101 -21.79 3.22 17.06
C ILE A 101 -20.37 3.67 16.74
N ALA A 102 -20.17 4.48 15.70
CA ALA A 102 -18.87 5.03 15.33
C ALA A 102 -18.27 5.92 16.44
N ASP A 103 -19.09 6.72 17.10
CA ASP A 103 -18.65 7.53 18.24
C ASP A 103 -18.28 6.65 19.45
N LEU A 104 -19.04 5.58 19.72
CA LEU A 104 -18.78 4.68 20.85
C LEU A 104 -17.46 3.93 20.67
N ILE A 105 -17.22 3.33 19.51
CA ILE A 105 -15.96 2.60 19.30
C ILE A 105 -14.75 3.54 19.31
N LEU A 106 -14.90 4.75 18.79
CA LEU A 106 -13.84 5.76 18.81
C LEU A 106 -13.53 6.22 20.24
N ASP A 107 -14.56 6.59 21.01
CA ASP A 107 -14.37 7.18 22.33
C ASP A 107 -14.09 6.12 23.41
N ASN A 108 -14.91 5.06 23.47
CA ASN A 108 -14.89 4.07 24.55
C ASN A 108 -13.79 3.02 24.35
N PHE A 109 -13.42 2.72 23.11
CA PHE A 109 -12.37 1.76 22.83
C PHE A 109 -11.06 2.45 22.45
N LEU A 110 -10.97 3.06 21.25
CA LEU A 110 -9.69 3.45 20.69
C LEU A 110 -9.02 4.59 21.46
N LYS A 111 -9.74 5.68 21.76
CA LYS A 111 -9.15 6.79 22.53
C LYS A 111 -8.79 6.37 23.95
N SER A 112 -9.65 5.57 24.60
CA SER A 112 -9.39 5.06 25.95
C SER A 112 -8.18 4.14 25.97
N TRP A 113 -8.05 3.23 25.01
CA TRP A 113 -6.89 2.36 24.85
C TRP A 113 -5.61 3.14 24.51
N THR A 114 -5.68 4.10 23.58
CA THR A 114 -4.52 4.94 23.24
C THR A 114 -4.05 5.76 24.45
N ASN A 115 -4.97 6.34 25.20
CA ASN A 115 -4.63 7.07 26.41
C ASN A 115 -3.99 6.16 27.47
N TRP A 116 -4.60 4.99 27.73
CA TRP A 116 -4.04 3.99 28.65
C TRP A 116 -2.62 3.56 28.24
N SER A 117 -2.40 3.32 26.96
CA SER A 117 -1.08 2.94 26.40
C SER A 117 -0.05 4.05 26.56
N ASN A 118 -0.42 5.28 26.21
CA ASN A 118 0.46 6.44 26.26
C ASN A 118 0.88 6.83 27.69
N THR A 119 -0.01 6.63 28.68
CA THR A 119 0.35 6.84 30.10
C THR A 119 1.39 5.85 30.59
N ARG A 120 1.64 4.76 29.86
CA ARG A 120 2.66 3.71 30.11
C ARG A 120 3.82 3.79 29.13
N SER A 121 3.93 4.88 28.39
CA SER A 121 4.97 5.11 27.37
C SER A 121 4.92 4.15 26.17
N PHE A 122 3.81 3.44 25.97
CA PHE A 122 3.57 2.66 24.75
C PHE A 122 2.85 3.51 23.71
N LYS A 123 3.22 3.36 22.44
CA LYS A 123 2.43 3.85 21.31
C LYS A 123 1.38 2.84 20.93
N THR A 124 0.37 3.28 20.20
CA THR A 124 -0.64 2.39 19.61
C THR A 124 -0.47 2.27 18.11
N ILE A 125 -0.57 1.05 17.59
CA ILE A 125 -0.68 0.74 16.16
C ILE A 125 -2.11 0.25 15.95
N GLU A 126 -2.86 0.88 15.05
CA GLU A 126 -4.29 0.63 14.86
C GLU A 126 -4.63 0.34 13.41
N GLN A 127 -5.33 -0.76 13.18
CA GLN A 127 -6.00 -1.08 11.92
C GLN A 127 -7.48 -0.72 12.01
N ALA A 128 -7.85 0.47 11.56
CA ALA A 128 -9.23 0.96 11.65
C ALA A 128 -10.19 0.34 10.63
N HIS A 129 -9.68 -0.22 9.53
CA HIS A 129 -10.52 -0.87 8.53
C HIS A 129 -11.26 -2.08 9.11
N GLY A 130 -12.43 -2.38 8.56
CA GLY A 130 -13.35 -3.38 9.10
C GLY A 130 -14.21 -2.88 10.27
N SER A 131 -13.86 -1.77 10.93
CA SER A 131 -14.64 -1.24 12.03
C SER A 131 -15.92 -0.53 11.57
N PRO A 132 -17.02 -0.59 12.36
CA PRO A 132 -18.25 0.14 12.06
C PRO A 132 -18.14 1.63 12.46
N SER A 133 -17.14 2.31 11.91
CA SER A 133 -16.76 3.66 12.32
C SER A 133 -16.49 4.58 11.12
N ASN A 134 -16.25 5.87 11.42
CA ASN A 134 -15.48 6.71 10.51
C ASN A 134 -14.01 6.33 10.64
N ILE A 135 -13.49 5.53 9.71
CA ILE A 135 -12.12 4.99 9.78
C ILE A 135 -11.05 6.09 9.77
N LEU A 136 -11.34 7.26 9.19
CA LEU A 136 -10.40 8.39 9.21
C LEU A 136 -10.22 8.95 10.62
N ASP A 137 -11.32 9.07 11.39
CA ASP A 137 -11.27 9.51 12.79
C ASP A 137 -10.59 8.47 13.68
N MET A 138 -10.81 7.18 13.41
CA MET A 138 -10.14 6.08 14.11
C MET A 138 -8.62 6.13 13.86
N TYR A 139 -8.17 6.15 12.61
CA TYR A 139 -6.74 6.29 12.29
C TYR A 139 -6.11 7.54 12.91
N ALA A 140 -6.85 8.66 12.97
CA ALA A 140 -6.36 9.89 13.57
C ALA A 140 -6.16 9.80 15.09
N ALA A 141 -6.91 8.95 15.78
CA ALA A 141 -6.82 8.74 17.22
C ALA A 141 -5.62 7.87 17.63
N ALA A 142 -5.07 7.07 16.72
CA ALA A 142 -3.90 6.23 16.98
C ALA A 142 -2.57 6.99 16.88
N ASP A 143 -1.50 6.42 17.48
CA ASP A 143 -0.15 6.96 17.29
C ASP A 143 0.46 6.56 15.95
N ILE A 144 0.17 5.37 15.47
CA ILE A 144 0.64 4.80 14.21
C ILE A 144 -0.56 4.20 13.49
N PRO A 145 -1.19 4.95 12.56
CA PRO A 145 -2.24 4.38 11.72
C PRO A 145 -1.66 3.30 10.82
N GLN A 146 -2.32 2.14 10.74
CA GLN A 146 -1.88 1.01 9.93
C GLN A 146 -3.00 0.57 8.98
N CYS A 147 -2.75 0.65 7.66
CA CYS A 147 -3.60 0.00 6.66
C CYS A 147 -3.15 -1.44 6.38
N GLU A 148 -3.83 -2.14 5.50
CA GLU A 148 -3.51 -3.51 5.13
C GLU A 148 -3.46 -3.68 3.61
N SER A 149 -2.49 -4.48 3.14
CA SER A 149 -2.44 -5.00 1.78
C SER A 149 -3.00 -6.42 1.76
N PHE A 150 -4.33 -6.54 1.81
CA PHE A 150 -5.03 -7.82 1.81
C PHE A 150 -5.31 -8.31 0.39
N GLY A 151 -4.75 -9.47 0.07
CA GLY A 151 -4.76 -10.03 -1.28
C GLY A 151 -3.77 -9.34 -2.21
N PRO A 152 -3.26 -10.06 -3.22
CA PRO A 152 -2.29 -9.52 -4.17
C PRO A 152 -2.96 -8.59 -5.19
N SER A 153 -2.31 -7.46 -5.49
CA SER A 153 -2.65 -6.67 -6.66
C SER A 153 -2.28 -7.40 -7.94
N CYS A 154 -3.09 -7.26 -8.98
CA CYS A 154 -2.73 -7.73 -10.31
C CYS A 154 -2.14 -6.57 -11.10
N PHE A 155 -0.82 -6.50 -11.13
CA PHE A 155 -0.12 -5.53 -11.96
C PHE A 155 -0.03 -6.06 -13.40
N ASN A 156 -0.22 -5.17 -14.37
CA ASN A 156 -0.03 -5.50 -15.79
C ASN A 156 1.47 -5.35 -16.17
N ILE A 157 2.34 -5.93 -15.37
CA ILE A 157 3.78 -5.91 -15.58
C ILE A 157 4.21 -7.24 -16.19
N ASP A 158 4.81 -7.20 -17.40
CA ASP A 158 5.31 -8.41 -18.06
C ASP A 158 6.33 -9.13 -17.16
N LYS A 159 6.23 -10.46 -17.09
CA LYS A 159 7.07 -11.37 -16.26
C LYS A 159 6.85 -11.31 -14.75
N VAL A 160 5.99 -10.45 -14.24
CA VAL A 160 5.50 -10.61 -12.87
C VAL A 160 4.53 -11.79 -12.84
N ARG A 161 4.76 -12.71 -11.91
CA ARG A 161 3.86 -13.83 -11.71
C ARG A 161 2.48 -13.34 -11.28
N VAL A 162 1.43 -13.92 -11.83
CA VAL A 162 0.05 -13.71 -11.41
C VAL A 162 -0.59 -15.08 -11.25
N ASP A 163 -1.01 -15.41 -10.03
CA ASP A 163 -1.77 -16.62 -9.79
C ASP A 163 -3.17 -16.49 -10.40
N GLU A 164 -3.64 -17.53 -11.12
CA GLU A 164 -4.94 -17.48 -11.81
C GLU A 164 -6.10 -17.25 -10.86
N ASP A 165 -6.03 -17.78 -9.64
CA ASP A 165 -7.05 -17.60 -8.62
C ASP A 165 -7.24 -16.13 -8.24
N THR A 166 -6.16 -15.33 -8.29
CA THR A 166 -6.22 -13.89 -8.02
C THR A 166 -6.85 -13.10 -9.16
N ARG A 167 -6.81 -13.60 -10.39
CA ARG A 167 -7.49 -13.00 -11.54
C ARG A 167 -8.99 -13.15 -11.46
N ARG A 168 -9.48 -14.23 -10.83
CA ARG A 168 -10.93 -14.55 -10.72
C ARG A 168 -11.66 -13.68 -9.71
N GLU A 169 -10.95 -13.07 -8.76
CA GLU A 169 -11.52 -12.24 -7.69
C GLU A 169 -10.99 -10.79 -7.72
N PRO A 170 -11.28 -10.00 -8.79
CA PRO A 170 -10.73 -8.65 -8.96
C PRO A 170 -11.14 -7.67 -7.86
N TYR A 171 -12.19 -7.99 -7.10
CA TYR A 171 -12.70 -7.17 -6.02
C TYR A 171 -11.92 -7.33 -4.69
N LYS A 172 -11.07 -8.34 -4.58
CA LYS A 172 -10.23 -8.57 -3.39
C LYS A 172 -8.84 -7.96 -3.54
N ARG A 173 -8.72 -6.85 -4.25
CA ARG A 173 -7.45 -6.17 -4.49
C ARG A 173 -7.34 -4.93 -3.62
N PRO A 174 -6.18 -4.72 -2.99
CA PRO A 174 -5.94 -3.49 -2.24
C PRO A 174 -6.12 -2.26 -3.14
N ASP A 175 -6.80 -1.24 -2.65
CA ASP A 175 -6.98 0.03 -3.34
C ASP A 175 -6.13 1.11 -2.66
N ILE A 176 -5.31 1.80 -3.46
CA ILE A 176 -4.44 2.88 -2.99
C ILE A 176 -5.22 4.00 -2.30
N LEU A 177 -6.41 4.31 -2.80
CA LEU A 177 -7.25 5.36 -2.21
C LEU A 177 -7.85 4.94 -0.86
N HIS A 178 -8.07 3.64 -0.67
CA HIS A 178 -8.48 3.11 0.64
C HIS A 178 -7.31 3.15 1.64
N MET A 179 -6.11 2.74 1.23
CA MET A 179 -4.90 2.81 2.06
C MET A 179 -4.58 4.26 2.49
N LYS A 180 -4.97 5.22 1.65
CA LYS A 180 -4.77 6.67 1.88
C LYS A 180 -5.54 7.23 3.07
N PHE A 181 -6.53 6.54 3.62
CA PHE A 181 -7.17 6.95 4.89
C PHE A 181 -6.15 6.98 6.04
N ALA A 182 -5.32 5.95 6.15
CA ALA A 182 -4.27 5.88 7.18
C ALA A 182 -3.24 7.00 7.00
N SER A 183 -2.75 7.24 5.78
CA SER A 183 -1.76 8.27 5.52
C SER A 183 -2.33 9.68 5.67
N SER A 184 -3.58 9.92 5.25
CA SER A 184 -4.25 11.20 5.45
C SER A 184 -4.39 11.52 6.94
N ALA A 185 -4.89 10.57 7.73
CA ALA A 185 -4.97 10.72 9.19
C ALA A 185 -3.59 11.01 9.81
N GLY A 186 -2.57 10.23 9.42
CA GLY A 186 -1.20 10.45 9.87
C GLY A 186 -0.67 11.84 9.54
N ASN A 187 -0.89 12.32 8.33
CA ASN A 187 -0.49 13.66 7.88
C ASN A 187 -1.22 14.76 8.66
N LEU A 188 -2.53 14.63 8.87
CA LEU A 188 -3.32 15.61 9.60
C LEU A 188 -2.94 15.72 11.08
N MET A 189 -2.60 14.58 11.69
CA MET A 189 -2.23 14.49 13.10
C MET A 189 -0.72 14.66 13.34
N GLY A 190 0.08 14.81 12.29
CA GLY A 190 1.54 14.97 12.40
C GLY A 190 2.24 13.70 12.87
N ARG A 191 1.72 12.54 12.53
CA ARG A 191 2.34 11.26 12.87
C ARG A 191 3.55 11.01 11.96
N SER A 192 4.67 10.61 12.53
CA SER A 192 5.89 10.31 11.78
C SER A 192 5.84 8.97 11.06
N LEU A 193 5.04 8.03 11.55
CA LEU A 193 4.89 6.69 11.00
C LEU A 193 3.46 6.44 10.53
N VAL A 194 3.35 5.92 9.33
CA VAL A 194 2.13 5.34 8.75
C VAL A 194 2.49 3.93 8.30
N SER A 195 1.88 2.94 8.91
CA SER A 195 2.22 1.54 8.72
C SER A 195 1.33 0.85 7.69
N SER A 196 1.77 -0.31 7.24
CA SER A 196 0.94 -1.31 6.57
C SER A 196 1.26 -2.70 7.06
N GLU A 197 0.24 -3.49 7.35
CA GLU A 197 0.32 -4.94 7.27
C GLU A 197 0.40 -5.32 5.80
N THR A 198 1.47 -6.02 5.40
CA THR A 198 1.84 -6.14 3.99
C THR A 198 1.95 -7.59 3.57
N ALA A 199 1.32 -7.89 2.44
CA ALA A 199 1.28 -9.21 1.82
C ALA A 199 0.48 -10.26 2.60
N THR A 200 -0.60 -9.89 3.26
CA THR A 200 -1.56 -10.83 3.84
C THR A 200 -2.38 -11.48 2.73
N TRP A 201 -1.74 -12.37 1.99
CA TRP A 201 -2.31 -12.98 0.78
C TRP A 201 -2.82 -14.39 1.05
N LEU A 202 -4.10 -14.63 0.78
CA LEU A 202 -4.74 -15.94 0.89
C LEU A 202 -4.65 -16.73 -0.43
N THR A 203 -3.49 -16.69 -1.05
CA THR A 203 -3.18 -17.43 -2.29
C THR A 203 -2.59 -18.80 -1.99
N ASN A 204 -2.12 -19.50 -3.02
CA ASN A 204 -1.44 -20.79 -2.86
C ASN A 204 -0.07 -20.64 -2.21
N HIS A 205 0.23 -21.46 -1.20
CA HIS A 205 1.51 -21.47 -0.50
C HIS A 205 2.68 -21.86 -1.43
N PHE A 206 3.88 -21.40 -1.05
CA PHE A 206 5.16 -21.65 -1.73
C PHE A 206 5.28 -21.05 -3.14
N ARG A 207 4.30 -20.25 -3.59
CA ARG A 207 4.25 -19.68 -4.95
C ARG A 207 4.55 -18.18 -5.00
N THR A 208 4.71 -17.52 -3.87
CA THR A 208 4.97 -16.08 -3.82
C THR A 208 6.44 -15.80 -4.11
N ALA A 209 6.70 -14.89 -5.06
CA ALA A 209 8.02 -14.38 -5.40
C ALA A 209 8.19 -12.92 -4.95
N LEU A 210 9.42 -12.48 -4.67
CA LEU A 210 9.72 -11.09 -4.34
C LEU A 210 9.34 -10.13 -5.48
N SER A 211 9.36 -10.59 -6.73
CA SER A 211 8.91 -9.84 -7.90
C SER A 211 7.42 -9.49 -7.87
N GLN A 212 6.59 -10.24 -7.12
CA GLN A 212 5.19 -9.90 -6.86
C GLN A 212 5.03 -8.94 -5.68
N VAL A 213 5.83 -9.12 -4.63
CA VAL A 213 5.72 -8.32 -3.39
C VAL A 213 6.26 -6.90 -3.58
N LYS A 214 7.31 -6.74 -4.38
CA LYS A 214 7.95 -5.43 -4.62
C LYS A 214 7.00 -4.38 -5.18
N PRO A 215 6.23 -4.61 -6.26
CA PRO A 215 5.28 -3.62 -6.77
C PRO A 215 4.12 -3.34 -5.80
N GLU A 216 3.74 -4.30 -4.95
CA GLU A 216 2.76 -4.05 -3.89
C GLU A 216 3.30 -3.09 -2.82
N VAL A 217 4.56 -3.27 -2.41
CA VAL A 217 5.26 -2.35 -1.49
C VAL A 217 5.39 -0.96 -2.11
N ASP A 218 5.69 -0.86 -3.41
CA ASP A 218 5.75 0.43 -4.12
C ASP A 218 4.39 1.15 -4.08
N LYS A 219 3.31 0.41 -4.30
CA LYS A 219 1.95 0.94 -4.23
C LYS A 219 1.60 1.48 -2.84
N LEU A 220 2.05 0.79 -1.78
CA LEU A 220 1.90 1.25 -0.40
C LEU A 220 2.67 2.56 -0.17
N PHE A 221 3.90 2.70 -0.68
CA PHE A 221 4.65 3.95 -0.59
C PHE A 221 3.94 5.10 -1.31
N ILE A 222 3.35 4.85 -2.50
CA ILE A 222 2.54 5.84 -3.22
C ILE A 222 1.30 6.26 -2.39
N ALA A 223 0.69 5.33 -1.66
CA ALA A 223 -0.43 5.63 -0.75
C ALA A 223 -0.01 6.47 0.47
N GLY A 224 1.29 6.67 0.71
CA GLY A 224 1.83 7.45 1.83
C GLY A 224 2.27 6.61 3.03
N VAL A 225 2.26 5.29 2.92
CA VAL A 225 2.86 4.39 3.91
C VAL A 225 4.37 4.60 3.94
N ASN A 226 4.96 4.53 5.13
CA ASN A 226 6.41 4.65 5.31
C ASN A 226 6.97 3.67 6.35
N HIS A 227 6.19 2.66 6.72
CA HIS A 227 6.56 1.65 7.71
C HIS A 227 5.90 0.30 7.35
N ILE A 228 6.67 -0.59 6.72
CA ILE A 228 6.21 -1.88 6.20
C ILE A 228 6.35 -2.97 7.25
N HIS A 229 5.27 -3.69 7.53
CA HIS A 229 5.27 -4.93 8.30
C HIS A 229 4.90 -6.08 7.38
N LEU A 230 5.82 -6.99 7.13
CA LEU A 230 5.59 -8.16 6.26
C LEU A 230 4.85 -9.27 7.02
N ILE A 231 3.85 -9.86 6.42
CA ILE A 231 3.11 -11.03 6.92
C ILE A 231 3.36 -12.20 5.96
N SER A 232 3.93 -13.33 6.48
CA SER A 232 4.38 -13.55 7.85
C SER A 232 5.72 -14.30 7.87
N ALA A 233 6.29 -14.46 9.05
CA ALA A 233 7.41 -15.38 9.28
C ALA A 233 6.98 -16.37 10.36
N THR A 234 6.88 -17.66 10.01
CA THR A 234 6.47 -18.70 10.94
C THR A 234 7.64 -19.10 11.86
N ASN A 235 7.41 -19.13 13.16
CA ASN A 235 8.43 -19.57 14.14
C ASN A 235 8.47 -21.10 14.21
N THR A 236 9.10 -21.71 13.21
CA THR A 236 9.24 -23.15 13.09
C THR A 236 10.33 -23.70 14.03
N PRO A 237 10.08 -24.73 14.84
CA PRO A 237 11.12 -25.43 15.61
C PRO A 237 12.26 -25.95 14.73
N LEU A 238 13.48 -25.97 15.25
CA LEU A 238 14.67 -26.35 14.51
C LEU A 238 14.65 -27.81 14.04
N ASP A 239 14.02 -28.70 14.79
CA ASP A 239 13.89 -30.14 14.53
C ASP A 239 12.70 -30.53 13.66
N SER A 240 11.83 -29.56 13.31
CA SER A 240 10.74 -29.83 12.38
C SER A 240 11.24 -30.23 10.99
N ALA A 241 10.58 -31.19 10.37
CA ALA A 241 10.86 -31.59 8.99
C ALA A 241 10.62 -30.42 8.00
N TYR A 242 11.25 -30.52 6.82
CA TYR A 242 11.04 -29.54 5.73
C TYR A 242 9.61 -29.68 5.19
N PRO A 243 8.90 -28.58 4.88
CA PRO A 243 9.30 -27.16 4.92
C PRO A 243 9.18 -26.50 6.30
N GLY A 244 8.66 -27.18 7.30
CA GLY A 244 8.36 -26.64 8.61
C GLY A 244 6.88 -26.26 8.77
N TRP A 245 6.60 -25.40 9.75
CA TRP A 245 5.25 -24.93 10.02
C TRP A 245 4.80 -23.93 8.97
N VAL A 246 3.53 -23.98 8.60
CA VAL A 246 2.92 -23.11 7.60
C VAL A 246 1.83 -22.28 8.26
N PHE A 247 1.80 -20.98 7.96
CA PHE A 247 0.77 -20.07 8.42
C PHE A 247 -0.32 -19.92 7.34
N TYR A 248 -1.52 -19.43 7.67
CA TYR A 248 -2.61 -19.36 6.71
C TYR A 248 -2.41 -18.35 5.57
N PRO A 249 -1.74 -17.18 5.71
CA PRO A 249 -1.29 -16.38 4.59
C PRO A 249 -0.17 -17.08 3.83
N ALA A 250 -0.22 -16.97 2.49
CA ALA A 250 0.66 -17.73 1.62
C ALA A 250 2.13 -17.27 1.60
N PRO A 251 2.45 -15.94 1.64
CA PRO A 251 3.83 -15.51 1.65
C PRO A 251 4.54 -15.94 2.93
N ASP A 252 5.69 -16.57 2.79
CA ASP A 252 6.56 -16.93 3.92
C ASP A 252 7.90 -16.19 3.80
N PHE A 253 8.15 -15.29 4.74
CA PHE A 253 9.39 -14.54 4.87
C PHE A 253 10.30 -15.10 5.97
N GLY A 254 10.00 -16.31 6.47
CA GLY A 254 10.74 -16.99 7.50
C GLY A 254 12.07 -17.57 7.02
N VAL A 255 12.88 -18.04 7.98
CA VAL A 255 14.25 -18.52 7.73
C VAL A 255 14.35 -19.78 6.85
N ARG A 256 13.25 -20.54 6.72
CA ARG A 256 13.18 -21.74 5.86
C ARG A 256 12.62 -21.47 4.48
N SER A 257 12.16 -20.25 4.24
CA SER A 257 11.65 -19.84 2.93
C SER A 257 12.76 -19.79 1.88
N SER A 258 12.42 -20.15 0.65
CA SER A 258 13.30 -19.95 -0.50
C SER A 258 13.64 -18.47 -0.77
N LEU A 259 12.87 -17.53 -0.21
CA LEU A 259 13.10 -16.09 -0.34
C LEU A 259 14.25 -15.60 0.56
N MET A 260 14.61 -16.34 1.61
CA MET A 260 15.49 -15.87 2.68
C MET A 260 16.86 -15.37 2.21
N ASN A 261 17.44 -16.01 1.19
CA ASN A 261 18.73 -15.61 0.64
C ASN A 261 18.72 -14.22 -0.05
N TYR A 262 17.55 -13.69 -0.34
CA TYR A 262 17.34 -12.40 -1.02
C TYR A 262 16.58 -11.38 -0.15
N MET A 263 16.15 -11.79 1.04
CA MET A 263 15.51 -10.87 2.00
C MET A 263 16.40 -9.69 2.41
N PRO A 264 17.74 -9.84 2.54
CA PRO A 264 18.59 -8.69 2.82
C PRO A 264 18.48 -7.57 1.77
N GLU A 265 18.48 -7.91 0.47
CA GLU A 265 18.35 -6.95 -0.62
C GLU A 265 16.96 -6.32 -0.65
N PHE A 266 15.91 -7.12 -0.47
CA PHE A 266 14.55 -6.63 -0.41
C PHE A 266 14.32 -5.72 0.81
N SER A 267 14.81 -6.12 1.98
CA SER A 267 14.75 -5.30 3.20
C SER A 267 15.53 -4.00 3.05
N LEU A 268 16.69 -4.03 2.39
CA LEU A 268 17.49 -2.85 2.12
C LEU A 268 16.80 -1.91 1.14
N TYR A 269 16.13 -2.43 0.11
CA TYR A 269 15.28 -1.67 -0.79
C TYR A 269 14.19 -0.91 -0.03
N ILE A 270 13.43 -1.62 0.82
CA ILE A 270 12.39 -1.05 1.68
C ILE A 270 12.98 0.02 2.61
N ALA A 271 14.07 -0.30 3.31
CA ALA A 271 14.71 0.59 4.26
C ALA A 271 15.19 1.90 3.64
N ARG A 272 15.74 1.86 2.41
CA ARG A 272 16.19 3.04 1.67
C ARG A 272 15.04 3.99 1.35
N ILE A 273 13.88 3.46 0.94
CA ILE A 273 12.71 4.27 0.63
C ILE A 273 12.09 4.79 1.93
N GLN A 274 11.88 3.93 2.92
CA GLN A 274 11.36 4.32 4.24
C GLN A 274 12.20 5.42 4.87
N ASN A 275 13.53 5.32 4.81
CA ASN A 275 14.42 6.35 5.34
C ASN A 275 14.13 7.72 4.70
N VAL A 276 13.90 7.79 3.40
CA VAL A 276 13.57 9.04 2.72
C VAL A 276 12.18 9.53 3.12
N LEU A 277 11.18 8.65 3.10
CA LEU A 277 9.80 9.02 3.38
C LEU A 277 9.56 9.41 4.85
N GLN A 278 10.26 8.78 5.80
CA GLN A 278 10.17 9.10 7.24
C GLN A 278 10.87 10.41 7.60
N HIS A 279 11.93 10.79 6.86
CA HIS A 279 12.67 12.04 7.05
C HIS A 279 12.16 13.18 6.17
N SER A 280 11.00 13.02 5.55
CA SER A 280 10.33 14.04 4.75
C SER A 280 8.92 14.30 5.28
N GLN A 281 8.44 15.54 5.07
CA GLN A 281 7.10 15.96 5.49
C GLN A 281 6.09 15.81 4.36
N PRO A 282 4.78 15.68 4.66
CA PRO A 282 3.73 15.73 3.65
C PRO A 282 3.79 17.03 2.82
N ASP A 283 3.53 16.92 1.51
CA ASP A 283 3.44 18.07 0.60
C ASP A 283 2.16 17.99 -0.25
N ASN A 284 1.04 17.89 0.45
CA ASN A 284 -0.30 17.83 -0.15
C ASN A 284 -0.91 19.23 -0.16
N ASP A 285 -1.53 19.61 -1.27
CA ASP A 285 -2.07 20.95 -1.48
C ASP A 285 -3.59 21.04 -1.23
N ILE A 286 -4.30 19.91 -1.30
CA ILE A 286 -5.76 19.83 -1.30
C ILE A 286 -6.24 19.00 -0.11
N LEU A 287 -7.29 19.52 0.58
CA LEU A 287 -8.14 18.70 1.44
C LEU A 287 -9.35 18.22 0.66
N LEU A 288 -9.55 16.91 0.60
CA LEU A 288 -10.75 16.30 0.04
C LEU A 288 -11.70 15.90 1.18
N TYR A 289 -12.86 16.55 1.23
CA TYR A 289 -13.86 16.26 2.26
C TYR A 289 -14.45 14.86 2.10
N TYR A 290 -14.49 14.10 3.19
CA TYR A 290 -15.05 12.75 3.28
C TYR A 290 -16.49 12.80 3.78
N PRO A 291 -17.51 12.66 2.90
CA PRO A 291 -18.93 12.80 3.24
C PRO A 291 -19.49 11.53 3.90
N VAL A 292 -18.99 11.17 5.08
CA VAL A 292 -19.36 9.95 5.79
C VAL A 292 -20.86 9.87 6.13
N SER A 293 -21.51 11.02 6.31
CA SER A 293 -22.95 11.09 6.57
C SER A 293 -23.81 10.52 5.45
N ASP A 294 -23.40 10.72 4.18
CA ASP A 294 -24.09 10.11 3.05
C ASP A 294 -23.92 8.58 3.05
N TYR A 295 -22.68 8.10 3.30
CA TYR A 295 -22.40 6.67 3.43
C TYR A 295 -23.18 6.03 4.58
N PHE A 296 -23.24 6.68 5.75
CA PHE A 296 -23.99 6.18 6.89
C PHE A 296 -25.52 6.26 6.69
N SER A 297 -25.99 7.07 5.77
CA SER A 297 -27.42 7.16 5.42
C SER A 297 -27.89 6.10 4.44
N GLU A 298 -26.98 5.39 3.77
CA GLU A 298 -27.36 4.42 2.73
C GLU A 298 -28.17 3.25 3.28
N VAL A 299 -29.32 2.97 2.65
CA VAL A 299 -30.15 1.79 2.91
C VAL A 299 -29.75 0.71 1.90
N ARG A 300 -28.77 -0.09 2.26
CA ARG A 300 -28.26 -1.16 1.40
C ARG A 300 -28.34 -2.51 2.14
N ARG A 301 -28.85 -3.53 1.44
CA ARG A 301 -29.00 -4.88 2.00
C ARG A 301 -27.67 -5.56 2.33
N ASP A 302 -26.61 -5.27 1.57
CA ASP A 302 -25.28 -5.82 1.73
C ASP A 302 -24.48 -5.18 2.88
N LEU A 303 -24.88 -4.00 3.36
CA LEU A 303 -24.24 -3.32 4.49
C LEU A 303 -24.75 -3.76 5.86
N GLY A 304 -25.91 -4.43 5.93
CA GLY A 304 -26.58 -4.71 7.21
C GLY A 304 -26.94 -3.44 7.98
N VAL A 305 -27.05 -3.55 9.30
CA VAL A 305 -27.32 -2.40 10.18
C VAL A 305 -26.12 -1.45 10.22
N LEU A 306 -24.91 -1.99 10.31
CA LEU A 306 -23.68 -1.22 10.37
C LEU A 306 -23.02 -1.09 8.99
N ALA A 307 -22.59 0.13 8.69
CA ALA A 307 -21.78 0.41 7.51
C ALA A 307 -20.29 0.29 7.88
N MET A 308 -19.69 -0.83 7.56
CA MET A 308 -18.27 -1.08 7.79
C MET A 308 -17.47 -0.81 6.52
N MET A 309 -16.40 -0.06 6.66
CA MET A 309 -15.45 0.17 5.57
C MET A 309 -14.23 -0.71 5.79
N ASP A 310 -14.19 -1.84 5.12
CA ASP A 310 -13.05 -2.73 5.15
C ASP A 310 -12.05 -2.40 4.02
N HIS A 311 -10.93 -3.12 3.99
CA HIS A 311 -9.86 -2.98 2.98
C HIS A 311 -10.27 -3.44 1.58
N ILE A 312 -11.47 -4.00 1.41
CA ILE A 312 -11.96 -4.50 0.13
C ILE A 312 -12.80 -3.42 -0.55
N PRO A 313 -12.40 -2.92 -1.73
CA PRO A 313 -13.05 -1.78 -2.38
C PRO A 313 -14.47 -2.05 -2.91
N THR A 314 -15.00 -3.27 -2.80
CA THR A 314 -16.33 -3.63 -3.26
C THR A 314 -17.46 -2.77 -2.71
N LYS A 315 -17.29 -2.20 -1.52
CA LYS A 315 -18.30 -1.34 -0.88
C LYS A 315 -18.16 0.14 -1.21
N TRP A 316 -17.02 0.55 -1.79
CA TRP A 316 -16.82 1.93 -2.23
C TRP A 316 -17.69 2.30 -3.44
N GLY A 317 -18.05 1.33 -4.27
CA GLY A 317 -18.62 1.57 -5.58
C GLY A 317 -17.74 2.47 -6.46
N ASN A 318 -17.45 2.09 -7.68
CA ASN A 318 -16.72 2.97 -8.61
C ASN A 318 -17.47 4.29 -8.89
N ASP A 319 -18.74 4.36 -8.52
CA ASP A 319 -19.67 5.46 -8.82
C ASP A 319 -19.89 6.39 -7.62
N TRP A 320 -19.28 6.11 -6.46
CA TRP A 320 -19.41 7.02 -5.31
C TRP A 320 -18.65 8.32 -5.58
N PRO A 321 -19.33 9.49 -5.54
CA PRO A 321 -18.72 10.77 -5.93
C PRO A 321 -17.39 11.07 -5.25
N PHE A 322 -17.25 10.75 -3.98
CA PHE A 322 -16.00 10.87 -3.25
C PHE A 322 -14.85 10.07 -3.89
N ALA A 323 -15.10 8.80 -4.22
CA ALA A 323 -14.09 7.94 -4.85
C ALA A 323 -13.78 8.41 -6.29
N VAL A 324 -14.77 8.86 -7.03
CA VAL A 324 -14.61 9.44 -8.38
C VAL A 324 -13.72 10.68 -8.32
N THR A 325 -14.01 11.62 -7.39
CA THR A 325 -13.20 12.84 -7.21
C THR A 325 -11.78 12.51 -6.77
N ALA A 326 -11.59 11.57 -5.83
CA ALA A 326 -10.27 11.15 -5.37
C ALA A 326 -9.43 10.54 -6.51
N LYS A 327 -10.02 9.64 -7.32
CA LYS A 327 -9.37 9.04 -8.50
C LYS A 327 -8.98 10.10 -9.53
N HIS A 328 -9.88 11.06 -9.76
CA HIS A 328 -9.63 12.16 -10.69
C HIS A 328 -8.45 13.03 -10.23
N LEU A 329 -8.40 13.43 -8.97
CA LEU A 329 -7.28 14.20 -8.41
C LEU A 329 -5.96 13.45 -8.53
N GLN A 330 -5.94 12.16 -8.18
CA GLN A 330 -4.74 11.31 -8.28
C GLN A 330 -4.25 11.17 -9.72
N SER A 331 -5.13 10.78 -10.64
CA SER A 331 -4.79 10.58 -12.05
C SER A 331 -4.40 11.87 -12.77
N SER A 332 -4.87 13.02 -12.27
CA SER A 332 -4.49 14.34 -12.76
C SER A 332 -3.15 14.85 -12.21
N GLY A 333 -2.54 14.18 -11.21
CA GLY A 333 -1.25 14.56 -10.65
C GLY A 333 -1.30 15.55 -9.49
N TYR A 334 -2.46 15.75 -8.87
CA TYR A 334 -2.61 16.53 -7.64
C TYR A 334 -2.32 15.69 -6.41
N GLN A 335 -1.79 16.35 -5.36
CA GLN A 335 -1.56 15.74 -4.06
C GLN A 335 -2.59 16.24 -3.04
N PHE A 336 -3.22 15.31 -2.34
CA PHE A 336 -4.33 15.60 -1.43
C PHE A 336 -4.35 14.66 -0.22
N ASP A 337 -5.03 15.11 0.85
CA ASP A 337 -5.41 14.30 2.00
C ASP A 337 -6.93 14.34 2.19
N TYR A 338 -7.48 13.28 2.79
CA TYR A 338 -8.88 13.25 3.22
C TYR A 338 -9.08 14.01 4.51
N VAL A 339 -10.28 14.59 4.71
CA VAL A 339 -10.67 15.24 5.95
C VAL A 339 -12.11 14.90 6.33
N SER A 340 -12.33 14.48 7.59
CA SER A 340 -13.65 14.25 8.17
C SER A 340 -14.25 15.52 8.78
N ASP A 341 -15.53 15.45 9.13
CA ASP A 341 -16.20 16.54 9.86
C ASP A 341 -15.45 16.92 11.14
N LYS A 342 -15.07 15.93 11.96
CA LYS A 342 -14.37 16.15 13.24
C LYS A 342 -12.99 16.77 13.02
N LEU A 343 -12.21 16.22 12.10
CA LEU A 343 -10.86 16.71 11.82
C LEU A 343 -10.87 18.10 11.19
N LEU A 344 -11.90 18.43 10.39
CA LEU A 344 -12.05 19.76 9.80
C LEU A 344 -12.24 20.84 10.87
N GLN A 345 -13.00 20.55 11.94
CA GLN A 345 -13.20 21.48 13.08
C GLN A 345 -11.90 21.80 13.81
N GLU A 346 -10.95 20.88 13.84
CA GLU A 346 -9.66 21.06 14.53
C GLU A 346 -8.63 21.86 13.71
N MET A 347 -8.96 22.22 12.47
CA MET A 347 -8.03 22.94 11.59
C MET A 347 -8.08 24.45 11.81
N THR A 348 -6.94 25.09 11.60
CA THR A 348 -6.77 26.53 11.73
C THR A 348 -6.31 27.15 10.41
N ILE A 349 -6.37 28.47 10.32
CA ILE A 349 -5.91 29.23 9.15
C ILE A 349 -4.65 29.99 9.55
N GLN A 350 -3.63 29.90 8.72
CA GLN A 350 -2.39 30.64 8.87
C GLN A 350 -1.86 31.08 7.50
N ALA A 351 -1.65 32.35 7.33
CA ALA A 351 -1.14 32.95 6.08
C ALA A 351 -1.93 32.50 4.82
N GLY A 352 -3.26 32.50 4.90
CA GLY A 352 -4.16 32.14 3.78
C GLY A 352 -4.17 30.66 3.41
N LYS A 353 -3.65 29.78 4.28
CA LYS A 353 -3.65 28.33 4.12
C LYS A 353 -4.26 27.66 5.33
N ILE A 354 -4.84 26.49 5.12
CA ILE A 354 -5.35 25.63 6.18
C ILE A 354 -4.17 24.90 6.81
N ARG A 355 -4.08 24.93 8.14
CA ARG A 355 -3.10 24.17 8.92
C ARG A 355 -3.78 23.01 9.63
N SER A 356 -3.17 21.83 9.51
CA SER A 356 -3.59 20.65 10.25
C SER A 356 -3.26 20.79 11.75
N LYS A 357 -3.98 20.04 12.59
CA LYS A 357 -3.74 19.96 14.04
C LYS A 357 -2.30 19.57 14.37
N GLY A 358 -1.72 18.65 13.62
CA GLY A 358 -0.33 18.21 13.78
C GLY A 358 0.71 19.27 13.39
N GLY A 359 0.30 20.36 12.72
CA GLY A 359 1.15 21.49 12.36
C GLY A 359 2.10 21.26 11.17
N TYR A 360 2.25 20.03 10.69
CA TYR A 360 3.20 19.69 9.60
C TYR A 360 2.61 19.90 8.21
N SER A 361 1.30 19.74 8.05
CA SER A 361 0.61 19.87 6.76
C SER A 361 -0.08 21.22 6.63
N SER A 362 -0.05 21.78 5.42
CA SER A 362 -0.78 22.99 5.08
C SER A 362 -1.39 22.90 3.70
N TYR A 363 -2.67 23.22 3.58
CA TYR A 363 -3.44 23.04 2.37
C TYR A 363 -3.87 24.38 1.76
N LYS A 364 -3.92 24.43 0.43
CA LYS A 364 -4.25 25.62 -0.35
C LYS A 364 -5.71 25.71 -0.74
N ALA A 365 -6.43 24.56 -0.72
CA ALA A 365 -7.84 24.49 -1.09
C ALA A 365 -8.54 23.31 -0.40
N VAL A 366 -9.88 23.44 -0.27
CA VAL A 366 -10.78 22.34 0.08
C VAL A 366 -11.61 21.97 -1.14
N VAL A 367 -11.69 20.67 -1.45
CA VAL A 367 -12.61 20.12 -2.45
C VAL A 367 -13.70 19.33 -1.71
N VAL A 368 -14.93 19.68 -1.95
CA VAL A 368 -16.12 18.99 -1.45
C VAL A 368 -16.72 18.20 -2.59
N PRO A 369 -16.65 16.87 -2.59
CA PRO A 369 -17.26 16.05 -3.65
C PRO A 369 -18.76 16.18 -3.62
N ALA A 370 -19.44 15.80 -4.70
CA ALA A 370 -20.90 15.80 -4.73
C ALA A 370 -21.45 14.93 -3.60
N CYS A 371 -22.17 15.55 -2.68
CA CYS A 371 -22.83 14.90 -1.55
C CYS A 371 -24.19 15.55 -1.27
N LYS A 372 -25.10 14.77 -0.68
CA LYS A 372 -26.47 15.22 -0.35
C LYS A 372 -26.48 15.96 0.99
N ARG A 373 -25.81 15.38 2.00
CA ARG A 373 -25.88 15.83 3.38
C ARG A 373 -24.53 16.31 3.91
N ILE A 374 -24.58 17.39 4.69
CA ILE A 374 -23.43 17.92 5.40
C ILE A 374 -23.89 18.48 6.76
N PRO A 375 -23.14 18.27 7.86
CA PRO A 375 -23.41 18.93 9.16
C PRO A 375 -23.36 20.44 9.04
N VAL A 376 -24.20 21.13 9.82
CA VAL A 376 -24.24 22.61 9.85
C VAL A 376 -22.88 23.18 10.23
N GLU A 377 -22.22 22.59 11.23
CA GLU A 377 -20.91 22.99 11.76
C GLU A 377 -19.82 22.85 10.68
N THR A 378 -19.89 21.80 9.86
CA THR A 378 -18.97 21.61 8.73
C THR A 378 -19.15 22.69 7.67
N MET A 379 -20.39 23.04 7.32
CA MET A 379 -20.66 24.13 6.39
C MET A 379 -20.21 25.48 6.96
N GLN A 380 -20.42 25.75 8.26
CA GLN A 380 -19.92 26.94 8.94
C GLN A 380 -18.39 27.04 8.85
N LYS A 381 -17.68 25.90 9.05
CA LYS A 381 -16.23 25.84 8.93
C LYS A 381 -15.74 26.11 7.50
N LEU A 382 -16.44 25.62 6.49
CA LEU A 382 -16.16 25.94 5.09
C LEU A 382 -16.38 27.42 4.78
N VAL A 383 -17.43 28.05 5.34
CA VAL A 383 -17.67 29.49 5.26
C VAL A 383 -16.54 30.28 5.92
N GLU A 384 -16.06 29.84 7.09
CA GLU A 384 -14.90 30.44 7.78
C GLU A 384 -13.65 30.42 6.88
N PHE A 385 -13.35 29.26 6.27
CA PHE A 385 -12.22 29.10 5.36
C PHE A 385 -12.33 30.05 4.16
N ALA A 386 -13.49 30.05 3.50
CA ALA A 386 -13.74 30.89 2.33
C ALA A 386 -13.61 32.38 2.67
N LYS A 387 -14.21 32.83 3.78
CA LYS A 387 -14.07 34.24 4.27
C LYS A 387 -12.64 34.65 4.59
N SER A 388 -11.81 33.66 4.97
CA SER A 388 -10.39 33.88 5.27
C SER A 388 -9.48 33.77 4.04
N GLY A 389 -10.06 33.71 2.84
CA GLY A 389 -9.33 33.71 1.58
C GLY A 389 -8.91 32.30 1.08
N VAL A 390 -9.32 31.22 1.75
CA VAL A 390 -9.04 29.85 1.30
C VAL A 390 -10.08 29.41 0.26
N PRO A 391 -9.67 28.94 -0.92
CA PRO A 391 -10.58 28.39 -1.92
C PRO A 391 -11.34 27.17 -1.41
N VAL A 392 -12.69 27.21 -1.60
CA VAL A 392 -13.60 26.08 -1.35
C VAL A 392 -14.29 25.71 -2.66
N ILE A 393 -14.06 24.48 -3.12
CA ILE A 393 -14.52 24.01 -4.42
C ILE A 393 -15.57 22.92 -4.19
N PHE A 394 -16.79 23.16 -4.61
CA PHE A 394 -17.87 22.18 -4.62
C PHE A 394 -17.94 21.51 -5.98
N ASP A 395 -17.83 20.19 -6.00
CA ASP A 395 -18.06 19.38 -7.21
C ASP A 395 -19.55 19.26 -7.43
N GLN A 396 -20.02 19.77 -8.58
CA GLN A 396 -21.40 19.80 -9.08
C GLN A 396 -22.36 20.66 -8.27
N GLN A 397 -22.40 20.59 -6.95
CA GLN A 397 -23.39 21.30 -6.12
C GLN A 397 -22.93 21.57 -4.70
N ILE A 398 -23.49 22.60 -4.09
CA ILE A 398 -23.40 22.82 -2.65
C ILE A 398 -24.41 21.89 -1.94
N PRO A 399 -24.01 21.08 -0.93
CA PRO A 399 -24.92 20.20 -0.19
C PRO A 399 -26.13 20.98 0.36
N GLY A 400 -27.32 20.39 0.27
CA GLY A 400 -28.57 21.05 0.61
C GLY A 400 -29.38 20.42 1.72
N ASP A 401 -28.85 19.40 2.40
CA ASP A 401 -29.55 18.66 3.45
C ASP A 401 -28.64 18.38 4.64
N VAL A 402 -29.23 18.16 5.81
CA VAL A 402 -28.53 17.83 7.07
C VAL A 402 -28.67 16.33 7.40
N PRO A 403 -27.66 15.69 8.01
CA PRO A 403 -27.76 14.29 8.45
C PRO A 403 -28.61 14.15 9.71
N GLY A 404 -29.16 12.94 9.96
CA GLY A 404 -29.85 12.57 11.18
C GLY A 404 -31.26 13.14 11.34
N LEU A 405 -31.95 12.76 12.43
CA LEU A 405 -33.35 13.07 12.69
C LEU A 405 -33.60 14.25 13.64
N ASN A 406 -32.63 14.51 14.55
CA ASN A 406 -32.89 15.50 15.60
C ASN A 406 -33.01 16.92 15.02
N ASN A 407 -34.11 17.63 15.32
CA ASN A 407 -34.34 19.02 14.96
C ASN A 407 -34.04 19.35 13.49
N VAL A 408 -34.43 18.44 12.56
CA VAL A 408 -34.12 18.55 11.12
C VAL A 408 -34.51 19.92 10.57
N SER A 409 -35.73 20.40 10.84
CA SER A 409 -36.21 21.67 10.29
C SER A 409 -35.35 22.86 10.73
N GLN A 410 -34.95 22.91 11.99
CA GLN A 410 -34.09 23.96 12.51
C GLN A 410 -32.69 23.91 11.90
N ARG A 411 -32.06 22.74 11.89
CA ARG A 411 -30.71 22.55 11.31
C ARG A 411 -30.71 22.78 9.80
N LEU A 412 -31.76 22.40 9.09
CA LEU A 412 -31.91 22.68 7.67
C LEU A 412 -32.02 24.18 7.41
N TYR A 413 -32.79 24.90 8.22
CA TYR A 413 -32.86 26.36 8.13
C TYR A 413 -31.47 26.99 8.32
N GLU A 414 -30.74 26.57 9.33
CA GLU A 414 -29.36 27.04 9.60
C GLU A 414 -28.40 26.70 8.46
N LEU A 415 -28.46 25.47 7.92
CA LEU A 415 -27.65 25.06 6.77
C LEU A 415 -27.94 25.94 5.55
N LEU A 416 -29.23 26.16 5.24
CA LEU A 416 -29.63 26.98 4.10
C LEU A 416 -29.18 28.44 4.25
N ALA A 417 -29.19 28.99 5.47
CA ALA A 417 -28.63 30.30 5.74
C ALA A 417 -27.11 30.34 5.46
N GLN A 418 -26.34 29.34 5.91
CA GLN A 418 -24.92 29.24 5.58
C GLN A 418 -24.65 29.04 4.09
N ARG A 419 -25.54 28.31 3.41
CA ARG A 419 -25.47 28.07 1.98
C ARG A 419 -25.69 29.36 1.15
N GLU A 420 -26.58 30.24 1.60
CA GLU A 420 -26.70 31.56 0.97
C GLU A 420 -25.46 32.42 1.19
N ILE A 421 -24.90 32.41 2.40
CA ILE A 421 -23.67 33.13 2.71
C ILE A 421 -22.50 32.66 1.84
N ILE A 422 -22.31 31.35 1.71
CA ILE A 422 -21.14 30.78 1.03
C ILE A 422 -21.15 31.04 -0.47
N LYS A 423 -22.33 31.11 -1.10
CA LYS A 423 -22.49 31.42 -2.53
C LYS A 423 -21.93 32.77 -2.95
N ASP A 424 -22.01 33.76 -2.04
CA ASP A 424 -21.61 35.15 -2.31
C ASP A 424 -20.12 35.38 -2.05
N ILE A 425 -19.35 34.36 -1.60
CA ILE A 425 -17.92 34.51 -1.29
C ILE A 425 -17.10 34.22 -2.55
N SER A 426 -16.25 35.14 -2.96
CA SER A 426 -15.43 35.05 -4.18
C SER A 426 -14.47 33.86 -4.22
N GLN A 427 -14.09 33.31 -3.09
CA GLN A 427 -13.25 32.11 -2.96
C GLN A 427 -13.99 30.80 -3.17
N VAL A 428 -15.30 30.84 -3.40
CA VAL A 428 -16.12 29.65 -3.58
C VAL A 428 -16.39 29.42 -5.06
N SER A 429 -16.24 28.17 -5.47
CA SER A 429 -16.55 27.71 -6.82
C SER A 429 -17.46 26.48 -6.78
N VAL A 430 -18.48 26.46 -7.62
CA VAL A 430 -19.33 25.28 -7.87
C VAL A 430 -19.12 24.87 -9.32
N VAL A 431 -18.56 23.70 -9.54
CA VAL A 431 -18.07 23.30 -10.87
C VAL A 431 -18.34 21.84 -11.20
N HIS A 432 -18.41 21.52 -12.48
CA HIS A 432 -18.39 20.13 -12.99
C HIS A 432 -16.98 19.71 -13.43
N ASN A 433 -16.05 20.64 -13.55
CA ASN A 433 -14.66 20.40 -13.91
C ASN A 433 -13.75 21.05 -12.89
N ILE A 434 -13.31 20.26 -11.91
CA ILE A 434 -12.44 20.67 -10.82
C ILE A 434 -11.08 21.15 -11.36
N ASP A 435 -10.53 20.50 -12.40
CA ASP A 435 -9.22 20.85 -12.98
C ASP A 435 -9.13 22.31 -13.41
N SER A 436 -10.19 22.84 -14.03
CA SER A 436 -10.18 24.22 -14.53
C SER A 436 -9.99 25.23 -13.40
N VAL A 437 -10.61 24.99 -12.26
CA VAL A 437 -10.47 25.85 -11.07
C VAL A 437 -9.12 25.66 -10.40
N LEU A 438 -8.68 24.41 -10.21
CA LEU A 438 -7.37 24.13 -9.60
C LEU A 438 -6.22 24.73 -10.40
N GLN A 439 -6.30 24.73 -11.73
CA GLN A 439 -5.33 25.40 -12.60
C GLN A 439 -5.38 26.93 -12.45
N THR A 440 -6.57 27.54 -12.41
CA THR A 440 -6.75 28.97 -12.19
C THR A 440 -6.18 29.40 -10.84
N LEU A 441 -6.31 28.58 -9.81
CA LEU A 441 -5.76 28.78 -8.48
C LEU A 441 -4.26 28.46 -8.38
N ALA A 442 -3.63 28.08 -9.49
CA ALA A 442 -2.22 27.66 -9.54
C ALA A 442 -1.88 26.57 -8.51
N ILE A 443 -2.81 25.62 -8.27
CA ILE A 443 -2.52 24.46 -7.43
C ILE A 443 -1.50 23.57 -8.15
N PRO A 444 -0.39 23.19 -7.51
CA PRO A 444 0.67 22.41 -8.15
C PRO A 444 0.20 21.06 -8.68
N LYS A 445 0.61 20.74 -9.89
CA LYS A 445 0.29 19.52 -10.61
C LYS A 445 1.55 18.97 -11.27
N VAL A 446 1.79 17.68 -11.13
CA VAL A 446 2.96 17.00 -11.68
C VAL A 446 2.56 16.08 -12.82
N GLY A 447 3.38 16.02 -13.88
CA GLY A 447 3.07 15.30 -15.11
C GLY A 447 3.27 13.77 -15.08
N PHE A 448 3.68 13.17 -13.96
CA PHE A 448 3.95 11.73 -13.90
C PHE A 448 2.76 10.84 -14.32
N PRO A 449 1.51 11.07 -13.82
CA PRO A 449 0.39 10.21 -14.21
C PRO A 449 0.03 10.29 -15.69
N MET A 450 0.27 11.43 -16.33
CA MET A 450 0.06 11.58 -17.79
C MET A 450 0.99 10.68 -18.61
N CYS A 451 2.11 10.25 -18.00
CA CYS A 451 3.05 9.28 -18.57
C CYS A 451 2.82 7.86 -18.04
N GLY A 452 1.73 7.57 -17.36
CA GLY A 452 1.46 6.24 -16.78
C GLY A 452 2.32 5.88 -15.57
N LEU A 453 2.91 6.89 -14.90
CA LEU A 453 3.71 6.70 -13.70
C LEU A 453 2.90 7.09 -12.45
N GLU A 454 3.03 6.30 -11.41
CA GLU A 454 2.49 6.65 -10.09
C GLU A 454 3.56 7.30 -9.22
N PHE A 455 3.15 8.22 -8.34
CA PHE A 455 4.09 8.96 -7.51
C PHE A 455 3.48 9.46 -6.20
N ILE A 456 4.36 9.72 -5.24
CA ILE A 456 4.07 10.56 -4.07
C ILE A 456 5.09 11.70 -4.01
N ARG A 457 4.61 12.89 -3.66
CA ARG A 457 5.42 14.08 -3.41
C ARG A 457 5.53 14.37 -1.92
N LYS A 458 6.74 14.60 -1.46
CA LYS A 458 7.06 14.99 -0.09
C LYS A 458 7.99 16.19 -0.12
N LYS A 459 8.10 16.94 0.99
CA LYS A 459 9.04 18.03 1.13
C LYS A 459 10.10 17.73 2.19
N MET A 460 11.28 18.28 1.97
CA MET A 460 12.39 18.36 2.93
C MET A 460 12.66 19.82 3.25
N ASP A 461 13.53 20.10 4.23
CA ASP A 461 13.84 21.49 4.65
C ASP A 461 14.32 22.37 3.48
N SER A 462 15.02 21.82 2.50
CA SER A 462 15.62 22.55 1.39
C SER A 462 14.98 22.29 0.01
N GLY A 463 13.96 21.43 -0.10
CA GLY A 463 13.40 21.09 -1.42
C GLY A 463 12.32 20.03 -1.36
N LYS A 464 12.09 19.35 -2.51
CA LYS A 464 11.06 18.31 -2.65
C LYS A 464 11.64 16.95 -2.99
N VAL A 465 10.90 15.92 -2.63
CA VAL A 465 11.20 14.53 -2.93
C VAL A 465 10.01 13.93 -3.65
N PHE A 466 10.29 13.18 -4.72
CA PHE A 466 9.30 12.39 -5.46
C PHE A 466 9.74 10.92 -5.43
N PHE A 467 8.94 10.06 -4.84
CA PHE A 467 9.05 8.61 -5.09
C PHE A 467 8.13 8.27 -6.26
N ILE A 468 8.68 7.62 -7.28
CA ILE A 468 8.01 7.36 -8.55
C ILE A 468 8.15 5.89 -8.88
N THR A 469 7.09 5.28 -9.37
CA THR A 469 7.09 3.87 -9.79
C THR A 469 6.31 3.69 -11.09
N ASN A 470 6.77 2.74 -11.91
CA ASN A 470 6.07 2.28 -13.10
C ASN A 470 5.37 0.95 -12.79
N LEU A 471 4.08 1.00 -12.51
CA LEU A 471 3.23 -0.17 -12.22
C LEU A 471 2.43 -0.66 -13.43
N ASP A 472 2.73 -0.13 -14.64
CA ASP A 472 2.10 -0.48 -15.92
C ASP A 472 3.04 -1.34 -16.78
N ASP A 473 2.53 -1.85 -17.92
CA ASP A 473 3.27 -2.68 -18.90
C ASP A 473 4.17 -1.89 -19.85
N LYS A 474 4.02 -0.57 -19.87
CA LYS A 474 4.72 0.28 -20.83
C LYS A 474 6.05 0.78 -20.31
N PHE A 475 7.09 0.64 -21.13
CA PHE A 475 8.36 1.34 -20.89
C PHE A 475 8.14 2.84 -21.07
N GLN A 476 8.44 3.61 -20.04
CA GLN A 476 8.36 5.06 -20.08
C GLN A 476 9.72 5.63 -20.47
N ASP A 477 9.76 6.36 -21.59
CA ASP A 477 10.92 7.11 -22.08
C ASP A 477 10.42 8.44 -22.63
N GLY A 478 10.24 9.41 -21.77
CA GLY A 478 9.63 10.67 -22.15
C GLY A 478 10.01 11.84 -21.28
N SER A 479 9.64 13.01 -21.78
CA SER A 479 9.80 14.28 -21.07
C SER A 479 8.62 14.51 -20.13
N ILE A 480 8.91 14.81 -18.87
CA ILE A 480 7.94 14.98 -17.80
C ILE A 480 8.05 16.39 -17.26
N GLU A 481 6.92 17.09 -17.19
CA GLU A 481 6.82 18.40 -16.57
C GLU A 481 6.64 18.26 -15.06
N LEU A 482 7.44 18.99 -14.29
CA LEU A 482 7.34 19.06 -12.83
C LEU A 482 6.42 20.22 -12.41
N ASP A 483 6.17 20.32 -11.13
CA ASP A 483 5.23 21.29 -10.55
C ASP A 483 5.77 22.72 -10.49
N GLU A 484 7.09 22.90 -10.44
CA GLU A 484 7.76 24.21 -10.37
C GLU A 484 9.15 24.17 -11.01
N LEU A 485 9.87 25.30 -10.99
CA LEU A 485 11.28 25.37 -11.40
C LEU A 485 12.20 24.86 -10.30
N TYR A 486 13.11 23.97 -10.69
CA TYR A 486 14.18 23.43 -9.86
C TYR A 486 15.55 23.77 -10.47
N GLN A 487 16.55 23.98 -9.62
CA GLN A 487 17.93 24.22 -10.04
C GLN A 487 18.72 22.92 -10.20
N ASN A 488 18.39 21.91 -9.39
CA ASN A 488 19.10 20.63 -9.40
C ASN A 488 18.15 19.48 -9.09
N ILE A 489 18.25 18.42 -9.89
CA ILE A 489 17.58 17.15 -9.60
C ILE A 489 18.60 16.02 -9.56
N THR A 490 18.55 15.26 -8.48
CA THR A 490 19.34 14.05 -8.29
C THR A 490 18.41 12.86 -8.17
N ALA A 491 18.56 11.88 -9.05
CA ALA A 491 17.87 10.62 -8.99
C ALA A 491 18.61 9.66 -8.05
N TYR A 492 17.85 8.87 -7.30
CA TYR A 492 18.33 7.81 -6.42
C TYR A 492 17.65 6.51 -6.77
N ASP A 493 18.43 5.52 -7.14
CA ASP A 493 17.93 4.16 -7.38
C ASP A 493 17.90 3.38 -6.07
N PRO A 494 16.73 3.03 -5.52
CA PRO A 494 16.64 2.34 -4.24
C PRO A 494 17.08 0.87 -4.30
N ILE A 495 17.17 0.24 -5.48
CA ILE A 495 17.71 -1.12 -5.62
C ILE A 495 19.23 -1.10 -5.42
N THR A 496 19.93 -0.25 -6.13
CA THR A 496 21.40 -0.20 -6.10
C THR A 496 21.96 0.72 -5.01
N GLY A 497 21.21 1.74 -4.59
CA GLY A 497 21.67 2.79 -3.70
C GLY A 497 22.49 3.89 -4.39
N ASN A 498 22.50 3.93 -5.72
CA ASN A 498 23.28 4.88 -6.49
C ASN A 498 22.52 6.19 -6.72
N PHE A 499 23.29 7.29 -6.77
CA PHE A 499 22.81 8.62 -7.09
C PHE A 499 23.27 9.04 -8.50
N PHE A 500 22.35 9.69 -9.23
CA PHE A 500 22.58 10.16 -10.59
C PHE A 500 22.14 11.61 -10.75
N PHE A 501 22.89 12.40 -11.52
CA PHE A 501 22.46 13.72 -11.95
C PHE A 501 21.43 13.60 -13.07
N VAL A 502 20.30 14.32 -12.96
CA VAL A 502 19.25 14.37 -13.98
C VAL A 502 19.33 15.70 -14.71
N PRO A 503 19.56 15.72 -16.02
CA PRO A 503 19.53 16.96 -16.80
C PRO A 503 18.15 17.62 -16.75
N LEU A 504 18.16 18.95 -16.60
CA LEU A 504 16.97 19.79 -16.55
C LEU A 504 16.87 20.64 -17.81
N THR A 505 15.65 20.85 -18.28
CA THR A 505 15.28 21.90 -19.23
C THR A 505 14.13 22.71 -18.65
N GLU A 506 14.05 23.98 -19.04
CA GLU A 506 12.98 24.87 -18.61
C GLU A 506 11.92 25.00 -19.71
N LYS A 507 10.65 24.97 -19.32
CA LYS A 507 9.53 25.21 -20.20
C LYS A 507 8.37 25.87 -19.42
N LYS A 508 7.99 27.09 -19.82
CA LYS A 508 6.88 27.82 -19.23
C LYS A 508 6.96 27.91 -17.71
N ASP A 509 8.08 28.38 -17.18
CA ASP A 509 8.35 28.56 -15.74
C ASP A 509 8.27 27.25 -14.92
N LYS A 510 8.48 26.10 -15.55
CA LYS A 510 8.55 24.77 -14.92
C LYS A 510 9.76 24.00 -15.38
N SER A 511 10.25 23.14 -14.52
CA SER A 511 11.30 22.19 -14.89
C SER A 511 10.73 21.01 -15.68
N GLN A 512 11.49 20.59 -16.69
CA GLN A 512 11.22 19.41 -17.47
C GLN A 512 12.40 18.46 -17.39
N ILE A 513 12.12 17.17 -17.15
CA ILE A 513 13.12 16.10 -17.06
C ILE A 513 12.80 14.98 -18.05
N THR A 514 13.81 14.18 -18.40
CA THR A 514 13.62 12.92 -19.12
C THR A 514 13.95 11.77 -18.19
N LEU A 515 13.01 10.85 -18.03
CA LEU A 515 13.19 9.61 -17.28
C LEU A 515 12.95 8.41 -18.18
N GLN A 516 13.73 7.35 -17.93
CA GLN A 516 13.49 6.01 -18.47
C GLN A 516 13.15 5.07 -17.35
N LEU A 517 11.92 4.58 -17.30
CA LEU A 517 11.44 3.64 -16.28
C LEU A 517 10.79 2.43 -16.94
N SER A 518 11.43 1.29 -16.78
CA SER A 518 10.85 0.01 -17.20
C SER A 518 9.66 -0.38 -16.30
N PRO A 519 8.74 -1.22 -16.80
CA PRO A 519 7.73 -1.85 -15.95
C PRO A 519 8.34 -2.44 -14.68
N GLY A 520 7.74 -2.18 -13.53
CA GLY A 520 8.22 -2.61 -12.21
C GLY A 520 9.39 -1.82 -11.62
N GLN A 521 9.92 -0.83 -12.33
CA GLN A 521 11.04 0.00 -11.83
C GLN A 521 10.53 1.18 -11.00
N SER A 522 11.32 1.56 -9.97
CA SER A 522 11.04 2.70 -9.10
C SER A 522 12.28 3.56 -8.93
N ILE A 523 12.08 4.85 -8.69
CA ILE A 523 13.17 5.82 -8.51
C ILE A 523 12.73 6.91 -7.52
N ILE A 524 13.69 7.51 -6.83
CA ILE A 524 13.46 8.68 -6.00
C ILE A 524 14.16 9.89 -6.65
N LEU A 525 13.44 10.99 -6.79
CA LEU A 525 14.03 12.26 -7.22
C LEU A 525 14.13 13.21 -6.03
N PHE A 526 15.33 13.76 -5.84
CA PHE A 526 15.60 14.85 -4.91
C PHE A 526 15.73 16.15 -5.71
N ALA A 527 14.74 17.03 -5.57
CA ALA A 527 14.68 18.32 -6.23
C ALA A 527 15.11 19.41 -5.24
N ASP A 528 16.24 20.05 -5.49
CA ASP A 528 16.85 21.09 -4.66
C ASP A 528 17.12 20.71 -3.18
N CYS A 529 17.22 19.41 -2.89
CA CYS A 529 17.47 18.89 -1.54
C CYS A 529 18.97 18.84 -1.14
N GLY A 530 19.84 19.56 -1.83
CA GLY A 530 21.28 19.57 -1.54
C GLY A 530 22.03 18.30 -1.90
N LYS A 531 21.36 17.26 -2.36
CA LYS A 531 21.98 16.03 -2.88
C LYS A 531 22.57 16.32 -4.26
N LYS A 532 23.82 15.94 -4.48
CA LYS A 532 24.51 16.14 -5.78
C LYS A 532 25.19 14.84 -6.20
N SER A 533 25.13 14.55 -7.49
CA SER A 533 25.91 13.51 -8.15
C SER A 533 26.64 14.09 -9.36
N LYS A 534 27.81 13.54 -9.66
CA LYS A 534 28.55 13.82 -10.90
C LYS A 534 28.26 12.76 -11.98
N VAL A 535 27.67 11.63 -11.59
CA VAL A 535 27.32 10.55 -12.49
C VAL A 535 26.00 10.90 -13.17
N PRO A 536 25.95 11.00 -14.51
CA PRO A 536 24.71 11.31 -15.21
C PRO A 536 23.72 10.16 -15.08
N TYR A 537 22.41 10.50 -15.09
CA TYR A 537 21.36 9.51 -15.27
C TYR A 537 21.45 9.00 -16.72
N GLU A 538 21.96 7.80 -16.87
CA GLU A 538 22.29 7.24 -18.17
C GLU A 538 21.10 6.55 -18.82
N SER A 539 21.01 6.74 -20.12
CA SER A 539 20.05 6.04 -20.96
C SER A 539 20.73 4.89 -21.69
N PHE A 540 20.20 3.68 -21.51
CA PHE A 540 20.66 2.49 -22.24
C PHE A 540 19.90 2.40 -23.56
N LYS A 541 20.34 3.17 -24.56
CA LYS A 541 19.78 3.22 -25.93
C LYS A 541 20.68 2.52 -26.98
N GLY A 542 21.70 1.80 -26.54
CA GLY A 542 22.57 1.02 -27.38
C GLY A 542 21.87 -0.19 -28.01
N SER A 543 22.57 -0.87 -28.92
CA SER A 543 22.09 -2.12 -29.53
C SER A 543 21.89 -3.19 -28.47
N VAL A 544 20.77 -3.90 -28.53
CA VAL A 544 20.49 -5.05 -27.68
C VAL A 544 21.16 -6.27 -28.28
N ILE A 545 22.22 -6.75 -27.66
CA ILE A 545 23.07 -7.83 -28.18
C ILE A 545 22.78 -9.12 -27.43
N PRO A 546 22.20 -10.16 -28.05
CA PRO A 546 21.98 -11.45 -27.41
C PRO A 546 23.30 -12.20 -27.23
N LEU A 547 23.48 -12.81 -26.04
CA LEU A 547 24.58 -13.74 -25.81
C LEU A 547 24.18 -15.13 -26.35
N ARG A 548 24.73 -15.47 -27.50
CA ARG A 548 24.53 -16.77 -28.14
C ARG A 548 25.75 -17.66 -27.84
N THR A 549 25.69 -18.35 -26.70
CA THR A 549 26.79 -19.17 -26.18
C THR A 549 26.26 -20.49 -25.68
N GLU A 550 27.15 -21.43 -25.47
CA GLU A 550 26.85 -22.68 -24.76
C GLU A 550 26.89 -22.40 -23.25
N TRP A 551 25.96 -22.98 -22.53
CA TRP A 551 25.78 -22.85 -21.08
C TRP A 551 25.95 -24.20 -20.40
N THR A 552 26.67 -24.22 -19.28
CA THR A 552 26.64 -25.34 -18.33
C THR A 552 25.75 -24.93 -17.17
N ILE A 553 24.81 -25.80 -16.80
CA ILE A 553 23.94 -25.63 -15.61
C ILE A 553 24.37 -26.68 -14.59
N ASP A 554 24.79 -26.25 -13.41
CA ASP A 554 25.24 -27.11 -12.32
C ASP A 554 24.33 -26.89 -11.11
N PHE A 555 23.75 -27.97 -10.61
CA PHE A 555 22.82 -27.93 -9.48
C PHE A 555 23.48 -28.30 -8.14
N GLY A 556 24.79 -28.53 -8.12
CA GLY A 556 25.57 -28.91 -6.95
C GLY A 556 25.75 -30.41 -6.79
N LYS A 557 25.90 -30.89 -5.56
CA LYS A 557 26.17 -32.30 -5.24
C LYS A 557 25.19 -32.80 -4.19
N GLY A 558 24.69 -34.03 -4.35
CA GLY A 558 23.79 -34.70 -3.41
C GLY A 558 22.99 -35.82 -4.09
N GLU A 559 22.37 -36.71 -3.32
CA GLU A 559 21.60 -37.85 -3.86
C GLU A 559 20.30 -37.38 -4.58
N ALA A 560 19.70 -36.30 -4.15
CA ALA A 560 18.46 -35.74 -4.74
C ALA A 560 18.73 -34.49 -5.60
N VAL A 561 19.96 -34.35 -6.12
CA VAL A 561 20.37 -33.18 -6.93
C VAL A 561 20.42 -33.61 -8.40
N PRO A 562 19.83 -32.80 -9.33
CA PRO A 562 19.87 -33.09 -10.75
C PRO A 562 21.30 -33.12 -11.30
N SER A 563 21.51 -33.92 -12.33
CA SER A 563 22.79 -33.94 -13.06
C SER A 563 23.02 -32.61 -13.79
N PRO A 564 24.30 -32.18 -13.96
CA PRO A 564 24.62 -31.01 -14.75
C PRO A 564 24.14 -31.13 -16.20
N VAL A 565 23.70 -30.00 -16.79
CA VAL A 565 23.18 -29.92 -18.16
C VAL A 565 24.05 -28.98 -18.98
N LEU A 566 24.36 -29.40 -20.24
CA LEU A 566 24.97 -28.57 -21.24
C LEU A 566 23.91 -28.17 -22.28
N THR A 567 23.74 -26.87 -22.55
CA THR A 567 22.70 -26.39 -23.44
C THR A 567 23.07 -25.06 -24.12
N VAL A 568 22.51 -24.84 -25.29
CA VAL A 568 22.54 -23.52 -25.98
C VAL A 568 21.23 -22.77 -25.82
N ASN A 569 20.18 -23.48 -25.39
CA ASN A 569 18.85 -22.90 -25.19
C ASN A 569 18.51 -22.90 -23.69
N LEU A 570 18.29 -21.72 -23.14
CA LEU A 570 17.88 -21.56 -21.75
C LEU A 570 16.38 -21.81 -21.64
N ALA A 571 16.03 -22.99 -21.14
CA ALA A 571 14.67 -23.45 -20.90
C ALA A 571 14.42 -23.63 -19.40
N SER A 572 13.14 -23.80 -19.02
CA SER A 572 12.78 -24.12 -17.63
C SER A 572 13.40 -25.44 -17.20
N TRP A 573 13.81 -25.55 -15.93
CA TRP A 573 14.28 -26.82 -15.36
C TRP A 573 13.24 -27.93 -15.50
N THR A 574 11.96 -27.57 -15.47
CA THR A 574 10.84 -28.51 -15.65
C THR A 574 10.77 -29.13 -17.05
N GLU A 575 11.51 -28.57 -18.02
CA GLU A 575 11.59 -29.06 -19.41
C GLU A 575 12.87 -29.86 -19.68
N LEU A 576 13.76 -30.06 -18.71
CA LEU A 576 15.02 -30.78 -18.86
C LEU A 576 14.88 -32.31 -18.81
N GLY A 577 13.68 -32.82 -18.61
CA GLY A 577 13.30 -34.18 -18.99
C GLY A 577 13.24 -35.22 -17.88
N ASP A 578 13.86 -35.05 -16.73
CA ASP A 578 13.77 -36.02 -15.63
C ASP A 578 13.09 -35.45 -14.37
N SER A 579 12.65 -36.36 -13.49
CA SER A 579 11.93 -36.01 -12.28
C SER A 579 12.77 -35.20 -11.29
N LEU A 580 14.08 -35.41 -11.26
CA LEU A 580 14.97 -34.67 -10.38
C LEU A 580 15.01 -33.18 -10.78
N HIS A 581 15.13 -32.86 -12.08
CA HIS A 581 15.04 -31.49 -12.57
C HIS A 581 13.67 -30.87 -12.36
N CYS A 582 12.60 -31.64 -12.61
CA CYS A 582 11.21 -31.16 -12.46
C CYS A 582 10.88 -30.72 -11.03
N TYR A 583 11.32 -31.47 -10.03
CA TYR A 583 10.99 -31.23 -8.61
C TYR A 583 12.11 -30.55 -7.82
N TYR A 584 13.18 -30.12 -8.48
CA TYR A 584 14.28 -29.46 -7.81
C TYR A 584 13.85 -28.11 -7.23
N SER A 585 14.19 -27.90 -5.96
CA SER A 585 14.12 -26.60 -5.31
C SER A 585 15.46 -26.28 -4.70
N GLY A 586 16.10 -25.22 -5.17
CA GLY A 586 17.44 -24.83 -4.77
C GLY A 586 18.07 -23.88 -5.80
N THR A 587 19.39 -23.92 -5.88
CA THR A 587 20.17 -23.02 -6.75
C THR A 587 20.76 -23.78 -7.93
N GLY A 588 20.44 -23.34 -9.15
CA GLY A 588 21.13 -23.75 -10.38
C GLY A 588 22.16 -22.71 -10.81
N THR A 589 23.41 -23.12 -10.99
CA THR A 589 24.51 -22.25 -11.37
C THR A 589 24.78 -22.37 -12.87
N TYR A 590 24.50 -21.31 -13.60
CA TYR A 590 24.73 -21.17 -15.03
C TYR A 590 26.12 -20.59 -15.28
N ARG A 591 26.90 -21.21 -16.15
CA ARG A 591 28.24 -20.72 -16.53
C ARG A 591 28.38 -20.70 -18.04
N THR A 592 28.96 -19.62 -18.54
CA THR A 592 29.37 -19.48 -19.94
C THR A 592 30.59 -18.60 -20.10
N THR A 593 31.18 -18.64 -21.29
CA THR A 593 32.26 -17.71 -21.69
C THR A 593 31.88 -16.97 -22.97
N PHE A 594 32.28 -15.71 -23.06
CA PHE A 594 32.02 -14.88 -24.24
C PHE A 594 33.13 -13.86 -24.48
N ASP A 595 33.31 -13.46 -25.71
CA ASP A 595 34.15 -12.34 -26.08
C ASP A 595 33.37 -11.02 -26.06
N LEU A 596 34.05 -9.89 -25.87
CA LEU A 596 33.37 -8.58 -25.88
C LEU A 596 32.66 -8.38 -27.22
N PRO A 597 31.31 -8.24 -27.23
CA PRO A 597 30.58 -8.07 -28.47
C PRO A 597 30.94 -6.76 -29.21
N VAL A 598 30.93 -6.83 -30.53
CA VAL A 598 31.05 -5.64 -31.38
C VAL A 598 29.93 -4.66 -31.07
N GLY A 599 30.30 -3.39 -30.88
CA GLY A 599 29.36 -2.32 -30.52
C GLY A 599 29.34 -1.95 -29.04
N LEU A 600 30.07 -2.70 -28.19
CA LEU A 600 30.23 -2.35 -26.76
C LEU A 600 31.60 -1.79 -26.40
N GLU A 601 32.49 -1.63 -27.36
CA GLU A 601 33.90 -1.21 -27.14
C GLU A 601 34.04 0.20 -26.56
N LYS A 602 33.03 1.04 -26.77
CA LYS A 602 33.00 2.44 -26.30
C LYS A 602 32.07 2.64 -25.09
N ALA A 603 31.33 1.61 -24.69
CA ALA A 603 30.47 1.71 -23.53
C ALA A 603 31.31 1.88 -22.27
N THR A 604 30.90 2.76 -21.39
CA THR A 604 31.46 2.90 -20.03
C THR A 604 30.66 2.07 -19.02
N ARG A 605 29.38 1.86 -19.30
CA ARG A 605 28.51 1.00 -18.52
C ARG A 605 27.74 0.04 -19.41
N ILE A 606 27.48 -1.14 -18.86
CA ILE A 606 26.77 -2.21 -19.57
C ILE A 606 25.62 -2.68 -18.69
N ARG A 607 24.48 -2.85 -19.31
CA ARG A 607 23.29 -3.52 -18.72
C ARG A 607 23.25 -4.96 -19.19
N LEU A 608 23.27 -5.88 -18.24
CA LEU A 608 22.91 -7.27 -18.45
C LEU A 608 21.42 -7.44 -18.19
N LYS A 609 20.66 -7.81 -19.22
CA LYS A 609 19.21 -7.98 -19.18
C LYS A 609 18.85 -9.44 -19.46
N PHE A 610 17.89 -9.96 -18.69
CA PHE A 610 17.40 -11.32 -18.84
C PHE A 610 15.98 -11.30 -19.43
N SER A 611 15.69 -12.25 -20.32
CA SER A 611 14.30 -12.46 -20.77
C SER A 611 13.40 -12.82 -19.61
N GLU A 612 13.85 -13.76 -18.77
CA GLU A 612 13.09 -14.18 -17.60
C GLU A 612 14.01 -14.85 -16.57
N VAL A 613 13.78 -14.56 -15.29
CA VAL A 613 14.42 -15.22 -14.15
C VAL A 613 13.33 -15.78 -13.23
N ARG A 614 13.44 -17.07 -12.90
CA ARG A 614 12.51 -17.78 -12.02
C ARG A 614 13.26 -18.41 -10.84
N GLU A 615 13.43 -17.64 -9.70
CA GLU A 615 12.79 -16.34 -9.43
C GLU A 615 13.82 -15.24 -9.15
N MET A 616 15.00 -15.62 -8.65
CA MET A 616 16.02 -14.70 -8.16
C MET A 616 17.39 -15.12 -8.67
N ALA A 617 18.23 -14.17 -9.01
CA ALA A 617 19.57 -14.44 -9.55
C ALA A 617 20.64 -13.59 -8.88
N GLU A 618 21.82 -14.19 -8.63
CA GLU A 618 23.06 -13.49 -8.31
C GLU A 618 24.03 -13.64 -9.46
N ILE A 619 24.67 -12.52 -9.87
CA ILE A 619 25.39 -12.44 -11.12
C ILE A 619 26.87 -12.07 -10.90
N PHE A 620 27.77 -12.79 -11.59
CA PHE A 620 29.21 -12.59 -11.50
C PHE A 620 29.81 -12.44 -12.90
N ILE A 621 30.66 -11.44 -13.07
CA ILE A 621 31.51 -11.26 -14.25
C ILE A 621 32.96 -11.41 -13.84
N ASN A 622 33.69 -12.33 -14.51
CA ASN A 622 35.11 -12.61 -14.25
C ASN A 622 35.42 -12.89 -12.76
N GLY A 623 34.47 -13.50 -12.04
CA GLY A 623 34.57 -13.84 -10.62
C GLY A 623 34.18 -12.72 -9.65
N LYS A 624 33.83 -11.52 -10.15
CA LYS A 624 33.36 -10.41 -9.32
C LYS A 624 31.83 -10.36 -9.36
N SER A 625 31.18 -10.29 -8.19
CA SER A 625 29.74 -10.05 -8.13
C SER A 625 29.41 -8.66 -8.66
N ILE A 626 28.43 -8.59 -9.55
CA ILE A 626 27.94 -7.34 -10.15
C ILE A 626 26.53 -6.97 -9.66
N GLY A 627 25.90 -7.84 -8.86
CA GLY A 627 24.61 -7.58 -8.23
C GLY A 627 23.67 -8.76 -8.25
N LYS A 628 22.48 -8.52 -7.74
CA LYS A 628 21.37 -9.49 -7.68
C LYS A 628 20.16 -8.95 -8.42
N SER A 629 19.43 -9.85 -9.10
CA SER A 629 18.19 -9.57 -9.80
C SER A 629 17.09 -10.41 -9.18
N TRP A 630 16.18 -9.78 -8.46
CA TRP A 630 15.13 -10.44 -7.66
C TRP A 630 13.72 -9.85 -7.90
N ALA A 631 13.63 -8.83 -8.75
CA ALA A 631 12.38 -8.20 -9.16
C ALA A 631 12.46 -7.76 -10.61
N VAL A 632 11.31 -7.55 -11.23
CA VAL A 632 11.18 -6.98 -12.58
C VAL A 632 11.53 -5.48 -12.54
N PRO A 633 12.29 -4.97 -13.51
CA PRO A 633 12.90 -5.66 -14.65
C PRO A 633 14.11 -6.50 -14.24
N TYR A 634 14.20 -7.71 -14.76
CA TYR A 634 15.35 -8.59 -14.50
C TYR A 634 16.58 -8.09 -15.24
N GLN A 635 17.38 -7.28 -14.55
CA GLN A 635 18.59 -6.67 -15.13
C GLN A 635 19.58 -6.25 -14.04
N VAL A 636 20.86 -6.11 -14.42
CA VAL A 636 21.93 -5.58 -13.57
C VAL A 636 22.82 -4.70 -14.42
N ASP A 637 23.19 -3.52 -13.90
CA ASP A 637 24.11 -2.58 -14.56
C ASP A 637 25.48 -2.65 -13.92
N PHE A 638 26.54 -2.68 -14.73
CA PHE A 638 27.92 -2.77 -14.26
C PHE A 638 28.89 -1.96 -15.14
N ASP A 639 30.07 -1.67 -14.61
CA ASP A 639 31.11 -0.91 -15.30
C ASP A 639 31.78 -1.75 -16.40
N ALA A 640 31.87 -1.20 -17.58
CA ALA A 640 32.39 -1.93 -18.75
C ALA A 640 33.87 -2.34 -18.62
N ASP A 641 34.65 -1.71 -17.73
CA ASP A 641 36.06 -2.05 -17.45
C ASP A 641 36.22 -3.43 -16.79
N LEU A 642 35.15 -4.03 -16.28
CA LEU A 642 35.15 -5.42 -15.82
C LEU A 642 35.28 -6.44 -16.97
N LEU A 643 34.98 -6.02 -18.20
CA LEU A 643 35.06 -6.88 -19.35
C LEU A 643 36.47 -6.85 -20.00
N ARG A 644 36.89 -8.02 -20.41
CA ARG A 644 38.09 -8.27 -21.23
C ARG A 644 37.69 -8.33 -22.69
N LYS A 645 38.62 -8.10 -23.59
CA LYS A 645 38.37 -8.26 -25.03
C LYS A 645 37.96 -9.68 -25.38
N LYS A 646 38.52 -10.70 -24.71
CA LYS A 646 38.24 -12.11 -24.94
C LYS A 646 38.13 -12.89 -23.64
N GLY A 647 37.36 -13.97 -23.68
CA GLY A 647 37.29 -14.96 -22.62
C GLY A 647 36.66 -14.45 -21.31
N ASN A 648 35.62 -13.61 -21.39
CA ASN A 648 34.87 -13.23 -20.20
C ASN A 648 34.11 -14.43 -19.68
N ARG A 649 34.14 -14.59 -18.36
CA ARG A 649 33.36 -15.61 -17.65
C ARG A 649 32.13 -14.98 -17.04
N LEU A 650 30.95 -15.46 -17.40
CA LEU A 650 29.67 -15.08 -16.79
C LEU A 650 29.18 -16.28 -15.97
N GLU A 651 28.90 -16.03 -14.68
CA GLU A 651 28.25 -16.98 -13.79
C GLU A 651 26.97 -16.34 -13.26
N ILE A 652 25.85 -17.09 -13.32
CA ILE A 652 24.54 -16.68 -12.84
C ILE A 652 24.02 -17.78 -11.94
N ARG A 653 23.78 -17.48 -10.68
CA ARG A 653 23.20 -18.39 -9.70
C ARG A 653 21.73 -18.09 -9.56
N VAL A 654 20.86 -18.96 -10.07
CA VAL A 654 19.41 -18.77 -10.02
C VAL A 654 18.82 -19.66 -8.94
N GLN A 655 18.02 -19.06 -8.06
CA GLN A 655 17.25 -19.76 -7.04
C GLN A 655 15.76 -19.71 -7.39
N ASN A 656 15.10 -20.86 -7.38
CA ASN A 656 13.66 -20.99 -7.58
C ASN A 656 12.89 -21.05 -6.24
N LEU A 657 11.57 -21.15 -6.33
CA LEU A 657 10.68 -21.36 -5.19
C LEU A 657 10.62 -22.83 -4.75
N ALA A 658 10.03 -23.06 -3.57
CA ALA A 658 9.81 -24.39 -3.02
C ALA A 658 8.70 -25.17 -3.71
N THR A 659 7.85 -24.54 -4.52
CA THR A 659 6.61 -25.06 -5.11
C THR A 659 6.78 -26.45 -5.73
N ASN A 660 7.74 -26.60 -6.65
CA ASN A 660 7.91 -27.87 -7.39
C ASN A 660 8.35 -29.00 -6.47
N ARG A 661 9.15 -28.72 -5.44
CA ARG A 661 9.53 -29.72 -4.45
C ARG A 661 8.33 -30.20 -3.65
N ILE A 662 7.46 -29.28 -3.22
CA ILE A 662 6.23 -29.62 -2.49
C ILE A 662 5.29 -30.44 -3.37
N ILE A 663 5.12 -30.05 -4.65
CA ILE A 663 4.35 -30.83 -5.63
C ILE A 663 4.92 -32.26 -5.75
N GLY A 664 6.24 -32.39 -5.83
CA GLY A 664 6.91 -33.70 -5.88
C GLY A 664 6.65 -34.53 -4.62
N MET A 665 6.74 -33.92 -3.44
CA MET A 665 6.46 -34.59 -2.17
C MET A 665 5.02 -35.14 -2.13
N ASP A 666 4.02 -34.31 -2.51
CA ASP A 666 2.62 -34.74 -2.53
C ASP A 666 2.35 -35.83 -3.59
N ARG A 667 2.93 -35.71 -4.79
CA ARG A 667 2.80 -36.76 -5.84
C ARG A 667 3.39 -38.08 -5.44
N HIS A 668 4.47 -38.05 -4.65
CA HIS A 668 5.12 -39.26 -4.11
C HIS A 668 4.64 -39.65 -2.71
N GLN A 669 3.57 -38.97 -2.20
CA GLN A 669 2.96 -39.25 -0.89
C GLN A 669 3.93 -39.14 0.29
N VAL A 670 4.92 -38.24 0.19
CA VAL A 670 5.82 -37.93 1.29
C VAL A 670 5.11 -36.97 2.28
N PRO A 671 4.93 -37.37 3.55
CA PRO A 671 4.27 -36.52 4.53
C PRO A 671 5.17 -35.31 4.86
N TRP A 672 4.62 -34.09 4.80
CA TRP A 672 5.34 -32.86 5.09
C TRP A 672 4.53 -31.84 5.90
N GLN A 673 3.20 -31.99 5.96
CA GLN A 673 2.32 -31.06 6.70
C GLN A 673 2.28 -31.41 8.18
N GLU A 674 3.23 -30.91 8.98
CA GLU A 674 3.27 -31.16 10.40
C GLU A 674 2.39 -30.22 11.20
N CYS A 675 2.36 -28.94 10.83
CA CYS A 675 1.58 -27.91 11.52
C CYS A 675 1.10 -26.85 10.55
N TYR A 676 -0.21 -26.69 10.47
CA TYR A 676 -0.88 -25.62 9.73
C TYR A 676 -1.69 -24.81 10.73
N ILE A 677 -1.22 -23.61 11.06
CA ILE A 677 -1.83 -22.77 12.08
C ILE A 677 -2.98 -21.99 11.47
N ALA A 678 -4.15 -22.09 12.09
CA ALA A 678 -5.16 -21.08 12.17
C ALA A 678 -6.36 -21.08 11.25
N ASP A 679 -6.51 -21.85 10.21
CA ASP A 679 -7.83 -21.97 9.59
C ASP A 679 -8.32 -23.43 9.63
N PRO A 680 -9.34 -23.78 10.47
CA PRO A 680 -9.87 -25.14 10.51
C PRO A 680 -10.40 -25.65 9.18
N LYS A 681 -10.78 -24.74 8.27
CA LYS A 681 -11.24 -25.07 6.93
C LYS A 681 -10.10 -25.32 5.94
N ARG A 682 -8.87 -24.88 6.26
CA ARG A 682 -7.68 -25.00 5.41
C ARG A 682 -6.55 -25.77 6.07
N ARG A 683 -6.86 -26.68 6.99
CA ARG A 683 -5.86 -27.47 7.75
C ARG A 683 -5.01 -28.40 6.90
N SER A 684 -5.42 -28.69 5.70
CA SER A 684 -4.64 -29.48 4.74
C SER A 684 -4.98 -29.06 3.32
N PHE A 685 -3.98 -28.95 2.49
CA PHE A 685 -4.14 -28.82 1.06
C PHE A 685 -3.19 -29.81 0.38
N ASN A 686 -3.50 -30.22 -0.84
CA ASN A 686 -2.70 -31.18 -1.60
C ASN A 686 -2.33 -30.54 -2.94
N THR A 687 -1.05 -30.52 -3.23
CA THR A 687 -0.48 -29.91 -4.44
C THR A 687 -0.26 -30.90 -5.58
N ALA A 688 -0.55 -32.19 -5.39
CA ALA A 688 -0.27 -33.21 -6.40
C ALA A 688 -0.90 -32.92 -7.78
N GLY A 689 -2.08 -32.25 -7.78
CA GLY A 689 -2.78 -31.82 -8.99
C GLY A 689 -2.31 -30.49 -9.58
N TRP A 690 -1.37 -29.79 -8.95
CA TRP A 690 -0.88 -28.50 -9.46
C TRP A 690 0.05 -28.70 -10.65
N GLU A 691 0.04 -27.73 -11.56
CA GLU A 691 1.06 -27.64 -12.61
C GLU A 691 2.41 -27.23 -12.01
N LEU A 692 3.48 -27.75 -12.62
CA LEU A 692 4.84 -27.39 -12.24
C LEU A 692 5.12 -25.94 -12.62
N GLU A 693 5.78 -25.23 -11.72
CA GLU A 693 6.17 -23.85 -11.95
C GLU A 693 7.45 -23.77 -12.78
N PRO A 694 7.51 -22.88 -13.78
CA PRO A 694 8.75 -22.61 -14.49
C PRO A 694 9.86 -22.23 -13.51
N SER A 695 11.07 -22.75 -13.72
CA SER A 695 12.21 -22.56 -12.83
C SER A 695 13.49 -22.32 -13.61
N GLY A 696 14.37 -21.46 -13.08
CA GLY A 696 15.67 -21.19 -13.66
C GLY A 696 15.74 -19.93 -14.52
N LEU A 697 16.75 -19.86 -15.36
CA LEU A 697 16.97 -18.79 -16.35
C LEU A 697 16.35 -19.20 -17.67
N ILE A 698 15.39 -18.42 -18.17
CA ILE A 698 14.59 -18.79 -19.34
C ILE A 698 14.73 -17.74 -20.44
N GLY A 699 14.91 -18.20 -21.68
CA GLY A 699 15.02 -17.36 -22.88
C GLY A 699 16.44 -16.89 -23.15
N THR A 700 16.66 -15.59 -23.29
CA THR A 700 17.94 -15.03 -23.76
C THR A 700 18.52 -14.04 -22.75
N VAL A 701 19.83 -14.02 -22.65
CA VAL A 701 20.59 -13.00 -21.91
C VAL A 701 21.10 -11.96 -22.91
N PHE A 702 20.93 -10.70 -22.60
CA PHE A 702 21.31 -9.58 -23.48
C PHE A 702 22.32 -8.66 -22.80
N LEU A 703 23.21 -8.10 -23.60
CA LEU A 703 24.09 -6.98 -23.23
C LEU A 703 23.64 -5.72 -23.95
N ILE A 704 23.59 -4.60 -23.24
CA ILE A 704 23.20 -3.29 -23.77
C ILE A 704 24.21 -2.26 -23.24
N GLY A 705 24.91 -1.58 -24.11
CA GLY A 705 25.80 -0.49 -23.71
C GLY A 705 25.05 0.81 -23.49
N ASN A 706 25.56 1.66 -22.60
CA ASN A 706 25.17 3.07 -22.58
C ASN A 706 25.73 3.78 -23.83
N LYS A 707 25.12 4.89 -24.22
CA LYS A 707 25.62 5.72 -25.33
C LYS A 707 26.68 6.69 -24.85
#